data_5ff831357d9d80354d17417472ee19bb
#
_entry.id   5ff831357d9d80354d17417472ee19bb
#
_cell.length_a   1.000
_cell.length_b   1.000
_cell.length_c   1.000
_cell.angle_alpha   90.00
_cell.angle_beta   90.00
_cell.angle_gamma   90.00
#
_symmetry.space_group_name_H-M   'P 1'
#
loop_
_entity.id
_entity.type
_entity.pdbx_description
1 polymer ?
#
loop_
_entity_poly.entity_id
_entity_poly.type
_entity_poly.pdbx_seq_one_letter_code
_entity_poly.pdbx_strand_id
1 'polypeptide(L)'
;MTEQALKNLLDSMTMEEKAGQLVQCNAGQFIRNQLDFTGPEGQTLPTEELCRVMGSVLTFEDAAQAKALQDMHLAKDPHKIPLLLMLDVIHGLRTTYPIPLAMGCTFDDELMAECADVARKESAACGVHVTFNPMVDTARDARWGRILETYSEEPLINGRMGAALVKATQGEDLSDPENIACCVKHFAAYGAGEAGRDYNAVDVSERMLREAYLPAYKACLDAGARLIMPSFNSLNGIPSVANKKLMNEILRREWGFDGVVISDYDAVGELVTHGIAKDGKDAARLAMEAGCDIDMVKNLYYMHLEELVREGTISEEMLDSAVMRVLKLKNDLGLFENPYHGADEETEKQVYLCSEHREIARRAAEESAVLLKNEGVLPFGKDVGKIALIGPFAEETRLNGFWSRPGAEKYTVTIPEGIRKTVPNAELIIRKGCGAEFDDLDESGIRDAVDAAADADAVILTLGEPENYSGEGRSRAELCLPGKQMELARKVMAVNKKTAVVLFNGRPLVLTELAEAAPALLEMWYPGTEAGNALARLLWGEANPCGKLSVGMARSVGQYPMSYNRTNTGRPKPGPDGQAVPFTSCYLDMPNLPLYSFGYGLSYTNFVYEKLSLNQKTLRKGEQLKVTVTVRNSGRYTGKETVQLYMRDPVASVVRPVQQLIDYRKVTLEPGEEKDVVFRVTEEQLRFFDYEARSVSEPGEFLLSTGYADHLILSESFVLEK
;
A
#
# COMPACT_ATOMS: atom_id res chain seq x y z
N MET A 1 18.80 9.24 -27.00
CA MET A 1 20.21 9.73 -27.23
C MET A 1 21.24 8.64 -26.88
N THR A 2 22.50 8.73 -27.40
CA THR A 2 23.60 7.83 -26.95
C THR A 2 24.20 8.32 -25.63
N GLU A 3 24.88 7.45 -24.89
CA GLU A 3 25.56 7.83 -23.63
C GLU A 3 26.59 8.96 -23.83
N GLN A 4 27.33 8.93 -24.95
CA GLN A 4 28.26 10.01 -25.31
C GLN A 4 27.52 11.34 -25.59
N ALA A 5 26.34 11.31 -26.17
CA ALA A 5 25.55 12.52 -26.41
C ALA A 5 25.02 13.11 -25.10
N LEU A 6 24.59 12.29 -24.16
CA LEU A 6 24.20 12.73 -22.80
C LEU A 6 25.38 13.35 -22.04
N LYS A 7 26.57 12.74 -22.17
CA LYS A 7 27.79 13.31 -21.57
C LYS A 7 28.15 14.66 -22.18
N ASN A 8 28.09 14.79 -23.50
CA ASN A 8 28.35 16.07 -24.15
C ASN A 8 27.34 17.14 -23.75
N LEU A 9 26.07 16.78 -23.56
CA LEU A 9 25.03 17.66 -23.04
C LEU A 9 25.40 18.12 -21.61
N LEU A 10 25.71 17.19 -20.72
CA LEU A 10 26.14 17.50 -19.34
C LEU A 10 27.36 18.43 -19.31
N ASP A 11 28.38 18.15 -20.12
CA ASP A 11 29.62 18.95 -20.21
C ASP A 11 29.36 20.36 -20.75
N SER A 12 28.24 20.58 -21.47
CA SER A 12 27.87 21.92 -21.99
C SER A 12 27.02 22.75 -21.02
N MET A 13 26.56 22.17 -19.92
CA MET A 13 25.67 22.82 -18.93
C MET A 13 26.51 23.67 -17.95
N THR A 14 25.98 24.85 -17.60
CA THR A 14 26.48 25.64 -16.48
C THR A 14 26.16 25.00 -15.13
N MET A 15 26.81 25.43 -14.05
CA MET A 15 26.50 24.95 -12.69
C MET A 15 25.05 25.23 -12.29
N GLU A 16 24.50 26.40 -12.67
CA GLU A 16 23.13 26.78 -12.46
C GLU A 16 22.16 25.80 -13.15
N GLU A 17 22.42 25.46 -14.41
CA GLU A 17 21.62 24.54 -15.21
C GLU A 17 21.69 23.10 -14.64
N LYS A 18 22.88 22.66 -14.21
CA LYS A 18 23.08 21.39 -13.52
C LYS A 18 22.26 21.32 -12.22
N ALA A 19 22.36 22.34 -11.37
CA ALA A 19 21.60 22.43 -10.12
C ALA A 19 20.09 22.49 -10.36
N GLY A 20 19.66 23.21 -11.41
CA GLY A 20 18.24 23.28 -11.80
C GLY A 20 17.65 21.92 -12.20
N GLN A 21 18.40 21.08 -12.91
CA GLN A 21 17.94 19.72 -13.26
C GLN A 21 17.67 18.82 -12.05
N LEU A 22 18.22 19.15 -10.89
CA LEU A 22 18.06 18.41 -9.63
C LEU A 22 16.96 18.98 -8.72
N VAL A 23 16.05 19.77 -9.28
CA VAL A 23 14.95 20.38 -8.52
C VAL A 23 13.61 19.99 -9.12
N GLN A 24 12.65 19.68 -8.24
CA GLN A 24 11.24 19.52 -8.58
C GLN A 24 10.43 20.69 -8.01
N CYS A 25 9.63 21.34 -8.87
CA CYS A 25 8.69 22.38 -8.46
C CYS A 25 7.24 21.89 -8.54
N ASN A 26 6.34 22.53 -7.79
CA ASN A 26 4.91 22.27 -7.93
C ASN A 26 4.33 23.07 -9.13
N ALA A 27 3.50 22.43 -9.97
CA ALA A 27 2.90 23.09 -11.13
C ALA A 27 2.00 24.29 -10.75
N GLY A 28 1.31 24.25 -9.61
CA GLY A 28 0.51 25.35 -9.10
C GLY A 28 1.31 26.64 -8.90
N GLN A 29 2.57 26.52 -8.50
CA GLN A 29 3.50 27.65 -8.40
C GLN A 29 3.87 28.23 -9.76
N PHE A 30 3.88 27.40 -10.80
CA PHE A 30 4.28 27.74 -12.16
C PHE A 30 3.14 28.37 -12.99
N ILE A 31 1.91 27.83 -12.85
CA ILE A 31 0.73 28.23 -13.65
C ILE A 31 -0.12 29.29 -12.94
N ARG A 32 0.20 29.64 -11.68
CA ARG A 32 -0.57 30.55 -10.81
C ARG A 32 -2.01 30.09 -10.53
N ASN A 33 -2.29 28.80 -10.53
CA ASN A 33 -3.52 28.19 -10.08
C ASN A 33 -3.33 27.49 -8.73
N GLN A 34 -4.31 27.68 -7.81
CA GLN A 34 -4.27 27.18 -6.42
C GLN A 34 -4.53 25.66 -6.35
N LEU A 35 -3.68 24.84 -6.95
CA LEU A 35 -3.77 23.38 -6.83
C LEU A 35 -2.59 22.82 -6.02
N ASP A 36 -2.46 23.29 -4.76
CA ASP A 36 -1.58 22.65 -3.78
C ASP A 36 -2.36 21.60 -3.01
N PHE A 37 -2.15 20.32 -3.35
CA PHE A 37 -2.81 19.20 -2.68
C PHE A 37 -1.94 18.49 -1.63
N THR A 38 -0.65 18.84 -1.55
CA THR A 38 0.30 18.13 -0.69
C THR A 38 1.25 19.09 -0.02
N GLY A 39 1.42 18.92 1.30
CA GLY A 39 2.45 19.57 2.11
C GLY A 39 2.03 20.84 2.86
N PRO A 40 2.87 21.32 3.79
CA PRO A 40 2.58 22.46 4.63
C PRO A 40 2.55 23.79 3.86
N GLU A 41 1.75 24.76 4.34
CA GLU A 41 1.68 26.12 3.81
C GLU A 41 3.03 26.86 3.93
N GLY A 42 3.35 27.72 2.98
CA GLY A 42 4.49 28.66 3.07
C GLY A 42 5.68 28.34 2.17
N GLN A 43 5.45 27.78 0.99
CA GLN A 43 6.50 27.46 0.03
C GLN A 43 7.10 28.70 -0.64
N THR A 44 8.40 28.63 -0.92
CA THR A 44 9.11 29.64 -1.74
C THR A 44 8.71 29.46 -3.20
N LEU A 45 8.04 30.47 -3.78
CA LEU A 45 7.74 30.45 -5.22
C LEU A 45 9.05 30.36 -6.04
N PRO A 46 9.09 29.51 -7.07
CA PRO A 46 10.25 29.43 -7.93
C PRO A 46 10.46 30.77 -8.66
N THR A 47 11.73 31.18 -8.76
CA THR A 47 12.09 32.37 -9.54
C THR A 47 11.90 32.09 -11.04
N GLU A 48 11.84 33.15 -11.85
CA GLU A 48 11.76 32.99 -13.31
C GLU A 48 12.99 32.28 -13.88
N GLU A 49 14.16 32.49 -13.26
CA GLU A 49 15.42 31.83 -13.59
C GLU A 49 15.34 30.32 -13.31
N LEU A 50 14.83 29.91 -12.14
CA LEU A 50 14.65 28.50 -11.82
C LEU A 50 13.67 27.82 -12.78
N CYS A 51 12.54 28.47 -13.09
CA CYS A 51 11.57 27.95 -14.07
C CYS A 51 12.16 27.71 -15.46
N ARG A 52 13.28 28.35 -15.79
CA ARG A 52 14.02 28.17 -17.06
C ARG A 52 14.85 26.87 -17.07
N VAL A 53 15.34 26.41 -15.93
CA VAL A 53 16.32 25.33 -15.84
C VAL A 53 15.89 24.13 -14.97
N MET A 54 14.72 24.20 -14.32
CA MET A 54 14.23 23.12 -13.44
C MET A 54 14.08 21.80 -14.19
N GLY A 55 14.33 20.68 -13.49
CA GLY A 55 14.34 19.34 -14.09
C GLY A 55 13.00 18.64 -14.08
N SER A 56 12.10 18.98 -13.14
CA SER A 56 10.85 18.23 -12.92
C SER A 56 9.75 19.09 -12.31
N VAL A 57 8.50 18.62 -12.48
CA VAL A 57 7.28 19.25 -11.96
C VAL A 57 6.37 18.20 -11.34
N LEU A 58 5.83 18.51 -10.17
CA LEU A 58 4.83 17.76 -9.44
C LEU A 58 3.46 18.40 -9.60
N THR A 59 2.42 17.59 -9.68
CA THR A 59 1.00 17.96 -9.67
C THR A 59 0.53 18.78 -10.88
N PHE A 60 -0.25 18.15 -11.73
CA PHE A 60 -0.97 18.75 -12.86
C PHE A 60 -2.28 17.97 -13.10
N GLU A 61 -3.21 18.52 -13.90
CA GLU A 61 -4.57 17.99 -13.98
C GLU A 61 -4.81 16.99 -15.11
N ASP A 62 -4.33 17.30 -16.32
CA ASP A 62 -4.69 16.60 -17.54
C ASP A 62 -3.60 16.72 -18.62
N ALA A 63 -3.83 16.07 -19.77
CA ALA A 63 -2.94 16.07 -20.91
C ALA A 63 -2.69 17.46 -21.49
N ALA A 64 -3.70 18.33 -21.51
CA ALA A 64 -3.55 19.70 -22.03
C ALA A 64 -2.60 20.51 -21.16
N GLN A 65 -2.71 20.38 -19.84
CA GLN A 65 -1.83 21.06 -18.90
C GLN A 65 -0.41 20.48 -18.95
N ALA A 66 -0.26 19.15 -19.08
CA ALA A 66 1.04 18.49 -19.27
C ALA A 66 1.79 19.05 -20.49
N LYS A 67 1.12 19.14 -21.64
CA LYS A 67 1.67 19.74 -22.88
C LYS A 67 2.04 21.21 -22.69
N ALA A 68 1.16 22.00 -22.08
CA ALA A 68 1.41 23.42 -21.83
C ALA A 68 2.65 23.65 -20.92
N LEU A 69 2.85 22.82 -19.89
CA LEU A 69 4.03 22.85 -19.02
C LEU A 69 5.31 22.59 -19.83
N GLN A 70 5.31 21.55 -20.67
CA GLN A 70 6.45 21.23 -21.54
C GLN A 70 6.76 22.35 -22.51
N ASP A 71 5.76 22.90 -23.21
CA ASP A 71 5.92 24.01 -24.18
C ASP A 71 6.51 25.25 -23.52
N MET A 72 5.97 25.63 -22.36
CA MET A 72 6.45 26.80 -21.60
C MET A 72 7.88 26.64 -21.15
N HIS A 73 8.27 25.45 -20.69
CA HIS A 73 9.63 25.15 -20.25
C HIS A 73 10.59 25.09 -21.44
N LEU A 74 10.28 24.30 -22.47
CA LEU A 74 11.13 24.13 -23.65
C LEU A 74 11.34 25.43 -24.43
N ALA A 75 10.40 26.37 -24.37
CA ALA A 75 10.60 27.70 -24.97
C ALA A 75 11.75 28.48 -24.31
N LYS A 76 12.00 28.27 -23.03
CA LYS A 76 12.97 29.02 -22.20
C LYS A 76 14.26 28.26 -21.92
N ASP A 77 14.23 26.92 -21.82
CA ASP A 77 15.41 26.11 -21.52
C ASP A 77 16.45 26.19 -22.63
N PRO A 78 17.74 26.51 -22.31
CA PRO A 78 18.79 26.74 -23.31
C PRO A 78 19.20 25.48 -24.06
N HIS A 79 19.09 24.30 -23.44
CA HIS A 79 19.45 23.00 -23.99
C HIS A 79 18.23 22.21 -24.50
N LYS A 80 16.99 22.74 -24.31
CA LYS A 80 15.75 22.06 -24.64
C LYS A 80 15.58 20.71 -23.94
N ILE A 81 16.00 20.64 -22.67
CA ILE A 81 15.84 19.45 -21.85
C ILE A 81 14.40 19.37 -21.34
N PRO A 82 13.63 18.32 -21.65
CA PRO A 82 12.25 18.18 -21.21
C PRO A 82 12.11 18.07 -19.69
N LEU A 83 10.96 18.51 -19.15
CA LEU A 83 10.58 18.25 -17.76
C LEU A 83 10.26 16.77 -17.52
N LEU A 84 10.55 16.27 -16.33
CA LEU A 84 9.87 15.09 -15.79
C LEU A 84 8.56 15.53 -15.13
N LEU A 85 7.43 15.04 -15.63
CA LEU A 85 6.09 15.30 -15.09
C LEU A 85 5.72 14.14 -14.16
N MET A 86 5.47 14.43 -12.88
CA MET A 86 5.31 13.42 -11.85
C MET A 86 4.02 13.57 -11.07
N LEU A 87 3.39 12.45 -10.68
CA LEU A 87 2.17 12.42 -9.86
C LEU A 87 2.18 11.28 -8.85
N ASP A 88 1.40 11.45 -7.77
CA ASP A 88 0.99 10.36 -6.88
C ASP A 88 -0.22 9.63 -7.48
N VAL A 89 0.03 8.45 -8.06
CA VAL A 89 -1.03 7.57 -8.59
C VAL A 89 -0.99 6.28 -7.77
N ILE A 90 -1.51 6.36 -6.52
CA ILE A 90 -1.33 5.31 -5.52
C ILE A 90 -2.26 4.12 -5.76
N HIS A 91 -3.53 4.37 -6.09
CA HIS A 91 -4.51 3.32 -6.38
C HIS A 91 -5.47 3.72 -7.51
N GLY A 92 -4.88 4.14 -8.63
CA GLY A 92 -5.58 4.58 -9.84
C GLY A 92 -5.56 6.09 -10.04
N LEU A 93 -5.76 6.53 -11.27
CA LEU A 93 -5.79 7.95 -11.63
C LEU A 93 -7.23 8.49 -11.66
N ARG A 94 -8.06 8.08 -12.61
CA ARG A 94 -9.49 8.41 -12.69
C ARG A 94 -10.35 7.21 -12.32
N THR A 95 -10.03 6.03 -12.81
CA THR A 95 -10.58 4.79 -12.30
C THR A 95 -9.84 4.43 -11.02
N THR A 96 -10.48 4.66 -9.89
CA THR A 96 -9.91 4.34 -8.58
C THR A 96 -10.27 2.91 -8.21
N TYR A 97 -9.27 2.06 -7.96
CA TYR A 97 -9.45 0.73 -7.38
C TYR A 97 -9.26 0.77 -5.86
N PRO A 98 -9.46 -0.34 -5.13
CA PRO A 98 -9.34 -0.34 -3.68
C PRO A 98 -7.97 0.15 -3.19
N ILE A 99 -7.95 0.74 -2.00
CA ILE A 99 -6.70 1.17 -1.36
C ILE A 99 -5.67 0.03 -1.30
N PRO A 100 -4.36 0.30 -1.29
CA PRO A 100 -3.32 -0.74 -1.29
C PRO A 100 -3.49 -1.78 -0.18
N LEU A 101 -3.92 -1.38 1.03
CA LEU A 101 -4.20 -2.31 2.12
C LEU A 101 -5.28 -3.34 1.75
N ALA A 102 -6.33 -2.91 1.07
CA ALA A 102 -7.36 -3.80 0.55
C ALA A 102 -6.81 -4.70 -0.58
N MET A 103 -6.01 -4.13 -1.49
CA MET A 103 -5.35 -4.91 -2.54
C MET A 103 -4.46 -6.01 -1.96
N GLY A 104 -3.73 -5.75 -0.86
CA GLY A 104 -2.99 -6.76 -0.12
C GLY A 104 -3.85 -7.93 0.35
N CYS A 105 -5.12 -7.67 0.73
CA CYS A 105 -6.08 -8.72 1.12
C CYS A 105 -6.49 -9.63 -0.04
N THR A 106 -6.22 -9.27 -1.28
CA THR A 106 -6.47 -10.16 -2.43
C THR A 106 -5.51 -11.33 -2.49
N PHE A 107 -4.28 -11.21 -2.01
CA PHE A 107 -3.20 -12.18 -2.21
C PHE A 107 -3.09 -12.59 -3.70
N ASP A 108 -3.20 -11.62 -4.60
CA ASP A 108 -3.29 -11.84 -6.04
C ASP A 108 -2.43 -10.85 -6.82
N ASP A 109 -1.21 -11.27 -7.16
CA ASP A 109 -0.23 -10.43 -7.85
C ASP A 109 -0.67 -10.13 -9.30
N GLU A 110 -1.43 -11.03 -9.93
CA GLU A 110 -1.94 -10.87 -11.30
C GLU A 110 -3.02 -9.79 -11.34
N LEU A 111 -3.96 -9.81 -10.37
CA LEU A 111 -4.97 -8.76 -10.24
C LEU A 111 -4.33 -7.39 -9.93
N MET A 112 -3.25 -7.38 -9.11
CA MET A 112 -2.49 -6.15 -8.88
C MET A 112 -1.88 -5.60 -10.17
N ALA A 113 -1.29 -6.48 -11.00
CA ALA A 113 -0.73 -6.09 -12.30
C ALA A 113 -1.81 -5.54 -13.24
N GLU A 114 -3.02 -6.14 -13.29
CA GLU A 114 -4.14 -5.63 -14.09
C GLU A 114 -4.58 -4.22 -13.62
N CYS A 115 -4.69 -3.99 -12.30
CA CYS A 115 -5.00 -2.68 -11.75
C CYS A 115 -3.90 -1.64 -12.07
N ALA A 116 -2.64 -2.06 -12.01
CA ALA A 116 -1.50 -1.21 -12.36
C ALA A 116 -1.50 -0.86 -13.86
N ASP A 117 -1.89 -1.77 -14.75
CA ASP A 117 -2.03 -1.51 -16.18
C ASP A 117 -3.13 -0.48 -16.49
N VAL A 118 -4.26 -0.55 -15.77
CA VAL A 118 -5.32 0.49 -15.83
C VAL A 118 -4.75 1.85 -15.43
N ALA A 119 -4.08 1.92 -14.29
CA ALA A 119 -3.47 3.16 -13.78
C ALA A 119 -2.41 3.69 -14.76
N ARG A 120 -1.59 2.82 -15.34
CA ARG A 120 -0.57 3.15 -16.35
C ARG A 120 -1.18 3.81 -17.57
N LYS A 121 -2.18 3.16 -18.21
CA LYS A 121 -2.86 3.67 -19.41
C LYS A 121 -3.47 5.04 -19.19
N GLU A 122 -4.18 5.22 -18.07
CA GLU A 122 -4.77 6.52 -17.73
C GLU A 122 -3.72 7.58 -17.44
N SER A 123 -2.63 7.21 -16.74
CA SER A 123 -1.54 8.13 -16.39
C SER A 123 -0.72 8.55 -17.61
N ALA A 124 -0.38 7.61 -18.48
CA ALA A 124 0.35 7.90 -19.71
C ALA A 124 -0.45 8.85 -20.61
N ALA A 125 -1.76 8.58 -20.82
CA ALA A 125 -2.64 9.46 -21.59
C ALA A 125 -2.76 10.86 -20.98
N CYS A 126 -2.67 11.01 -19.65
CA CYS A 126 -2.62 12.28 -18.93
C CYS A 126 -1.28 13.00 -19.10
N GLY A 127 -0.20 12.30 -19.47
CA GLY A 127 1.15 12.86 -19.61
C GLY A 127 2.03 12.69 -18.38
N VAL A 128 1.74 11.73 -17.52
CA VAL A 128 2.60 11.35 -16.39
C VAL A 128 3.80 10.61 -16.92
N HIS A 129 5.00 11.03 -16.52
CA HIS A 129 6.27 10.35 -16.82
C HIS A 129 6.71 9.44 -15.67
N VAL A 130 6.43 9.85 -14.43
CA VAL A 130 6.81 9.14 -13.22
C VAL A 130 5.64 9.12 -12.24
N THR A 131 5.31 7.95 -11.70
CA THR A 131 4.40 7.83 -10.56
C THR A 131 5.17 7.59 -9.27
N PHE A 132 4.77 8.24 -8.16
CA PHE A 132 5.31 7.99 -6.82
C PHE A 132 4.66 6.74 -6.20
N ASN A 133 4.79 5.63 -6.88
CA ASN A 133 4.24 4.31 -6.55
C ASN A 133 5.19 3.21 -7.05
N PRO A 134 5.30 2.03 -6.41
CA PRO A 134 4.52 1.56 -5.25
C PRO A 134 5.02 2.10 -3.90
N MET A 135 4.09 2.23 -2.95
CA MET A 135 4.39 2.38 -1.54
C MET A 135 4.45 0.99 -0.91
N VAL A 136 5.62 0.60 -0.39
CA VAL A 136 5.89 -0.77 0.09
C VAL A 136 6.40 -0.81 1.53
N ASP A 137 6.11 0.21 2.31
CA ASP A 137 6.42 0.24 3.74
C ASP A 137 5.75 -0.93 4.46
N THR A 138 6.50 -1.63 5.31
CA THR A 138 5.93 -2.65 6.19
C THR A 138 5.34 -1.97 7.41
N ALA A 139 4.02 -2.06 7.60
CA ALA A 139 3.30 -1.43 8.71
C ALA A 139 2.78 -2.46 9.70
N ARG A 140 3.10 -2.28 11.00
CA ARG A 140 2.73 -3.15 12.12
C ARG A 140 1.92 -2.44 13.21
N ASP A 141 1.56 -1.19 12.95
CA ASP A 141 0.82 -0.33 13.87
C ASP A 141 -0.31 0.39 13.14
N ALA A 142 -1.55 -0.02 13.40
CA ALA A 142 -2.73 0.56 12.76
C ALA A 142 -3.02 2.00 13.21
N ARG A 143 -2.32 2.52 14.22
CA ARG A 143 -2.40 3.93 14.60
C ARG A 143 -1.78 4.84 13.54
N TRP A 144 -0.83 4.35 12.76
CA TRP A 144 -0.23 5.08 11.64
C TRP A 144 -1.24 5.27 10.51
N GLY A 145 -1.47 6.52 10.11
CA GLY A 145 -2.49 6.86 9.10
C GLY A 145 -2.19 6.31 7.72
N ARG A 146 -0.91 6.26 7.34
CA ARG A 146 -0.47 5.79 6.02
C ARG A 146 -0.47 4.27 5.87
N ILE A 147 -0.92 3.52 6.88
CA ILE A 147 -1.11 2.06 6.75
C ILE A 147 -2.02 1.70 5.58
N LEU A 148 -2.95 2.58 5.17
CA LEU A 148 -3.81 2.36 4.01
C LEU A 148 -3.04 2.26 2.69
N GLU A 149 -1.84 2.89 2.60
CA GLU A 149 -1.02 2.94 1.40
C GLU A 149 -0.14 1.70 1.23
N THR A 150 0.08 0.92 2.31
CA THR A 150 0.85 -0.33 2.25
C THR A 150 -0.06 -1.52 1.97
N TYR A 151 0.49 -2.57 1.37
CA TYR A 151 -0.28 -3.79 1.10
C TYR A 151 -0.41 -4.69 2.32
N SER A 152 0.56 -4.69 3.26
CA SER A 152 0.59 -5.70 4.34
C SER A 152 1.56 -5.37 5.48
N GLU A 153 1.38 -6.06 6.63
CA GLU A 153 2.39 -6.20 7.68
C GLU A 153 3.53 -7.17 7.30
N GLU A 154 3.36 -7.90 6.18
CA GLU A 154 4.29 -8.94 5.70
C GLU A 154 5.11 -8.43 4.51
N PRO A 155 6.46 -8.35 4.63
CA PRO A 155 7.33 -7.85 3.55
C PRO A 155 7.24 -8.66 2.24
N LEU A 156 6.93 -9.95 2.29
CA LEU A 156 6.76 -10.77 1.09
C LEU A 156 5.58 -10.29 0.22
N ILE A 157 4.45 -9.96 0.85
CA ILE A 157 3.28 -9.44 0.13
C ILE A 157 3.58 -8.06 -0.44
N ASN A 158 4.16 -7.15 0.37
CA ASN A 158 4.56 -5.83 -0.10
C ASN A 158 5.51 -5.91 -1.29
N GLY A 159 6.50 -6.81 -1.22
CA GLY A 159 7.47 -7.02 -2.30
C GLY A 159 6.86 -7.59 -3.56
N ARG A 160 5.97 -8.60 -3.46
CA ARG A 160 5.32 -9.24 -4.63
C ARG A 160 4.33 -8.29 -5.31
N MET A 161 3.46 -7.63 -4.53
CA MET A 161 2.51 -6.65 -5.05
C MET A 161 3.24 -5.46 -5.69
N GLY A 162 4.26 -4.91 -5.00
CA GLY A 162 5.07 -3.83 -5.53
C GLY A 162 5.82 -4.21 -6.80
N ALA A 163 6.43 -5.40 -6.86
CA ALA A 163 7.12 -5.89 -8.05
C ALA A 163 6.16 -6.12 -9.24
N ALA A 164 4.95 -6.63 -8.99
CA ALA A 164 3.92 -6.79 -10.00
C ALA A 164 3.47 -5.44 -10.58
N LEU A 165 3.26 -4.45 -9.71
CA LEU A 165 2.94 -3.08 -10.10
C LEU A 165 4.06 -2.47 -10.94
N VAL A 166 5.32 -2.55 -10.49
CA VAL A 166 6.47 -1.99 -11.23
C VAL A 166 6.56 -2.55 -12.64
N LYS A 167 6.46 -3.87 -12.79
CA LYS A 167 6.52 -4.53 -14.11
C LYS A 167 5.38 -4.12 -15.02
N ALA A 168 4.16 -4.07 -14.51
CA ALA A 168 2.99 -3.68 -15.30
C ALA A 168 3.02 -2.19 -15.70
N THR A 169 3.55 -1.33 -14.81
CA THR A 169 3.60 0.12 -15.04
C THR A 169 4.73 0.52 -16.00
N GLN A 170 5.91 -0.09 -15.89
CA GLN A 170 7.09 0.26 -16.69
C GLN A 170 7.17 -0.51 -18.01
N GLY A 171 6.44 -1.65 -18.13
CA GLY A 171 6.56 -2.52 -19.29
C GLY A 171 7.97 -3.03 -19.51
N GLU A 172 8.26 -3.49 -20.74
CA GLU A 172 9.60 -3.95 -21.13
C GLU A 172 10.48 -2.82 -21.70
N ASP A 173 9.86 -1.80 -22.29
CA ASP A 173 10.52 -0.63 -22.88
C ASP A 173 9.91 0.66 -22.35
N LEU A 174 10.65 1.39 -21.53
CA LEU A 174 10.19 2.63 -20.90
C LEU A 174 10.01 3.78 -21.89
N SER A 175 10.61 3.69 -23.08
CA SER A 175 10.43 4.67 -24.16
C SER A 175 9.10 4.55 -24.89
N ASP A 176 8.36 3.44 -24.70
CA ASP A 176 7.00 3.32 -25.17
C ASP A 176 6.12 4.36 -24.48
N PRO A 177 5.40 5.21 -25.25
CA PRO A 177 4.61 6.31 -24.71
C PRO A 177 3.42 5.88 -23.82
N GLU A 178 3.09 4.60 -23.77
CA GLU A 178 2.12 4.06 -22.82
C GLU A 178 2.74 3.69 -21.47
N ASN A 179 4.07 3.58 -21.34
CA ASN A 179 4.75 3.18 -20.12
C ASN A 179 5.19 4.40 -19.31
N ILE A 180 5.21 4.29 -17.98
CA ILE A 180 5.65 5.34 -17.06
C ILE A 180 6.61 4.76 -16.01
N ALA A 181 7.55 5.56 -15.53
CA ALA A 181 8.50 5.13 -14.50
C ALA A 181 7.87 5.07 -13.11
N CYS A 182 8.33 4.11 -12.29
CA CYS A 182 7.93 3.93 -10.90
C CYS A 182 8.98 4.52 -9.94
N CYS A 183 8.49 5.21 -8.89
CA CYS A 183 9.26 5.64 -7.74
C CYS A 183 8.81 4.88 -6.50
N VAL A 184 9.64 3.93 -6.04
CA VAL A 184 9.33 3.13 -4.85
C VAL A 184 9.49 3.97 -3.59
N LYS A 185 8.54 3.88 -2.65
CA LYS A 185 8.54 4.69 -1.43
C LYS A 185 8.02 3.93 -0.19
N HIS A 186 8.36 4.37 1.04
CA HIS A 186 9.34 5.39 1.42
C HIS A 186 10.55 4.72 2.07
N PHE A 187 11.73 4.89 1.53
CA PHE A 187 12.95 4.17 1.91
C PHE A 187 13.66 4.86 3.09
N ALA A 188 13.63 4.33 4.36
CA ALA A 188 13.04 3.07 4.73
C ALA A 188 12.48 3.08 6.16
N ALA A 189 11.72 2.01 6.44
CA ALA A 189 11.18 1.71 7.76
C ALA A 189 10.13 2.71 8.29
N TYR A 190 9.49 3.48 7.42
CA TYR A 190 8.55 4.55 7.80
C TYR A 190 7.32 4.00 8.56
N GLY A 191 6.86 2.79 8.25
CA GLY A 191 5.77 2.12 8.98
C GLY A 191 6.10 1.67 10.40
N ALA A 192 7.33 1.94 10.90
CA ALA A 192 7.78 1.63 12.25
C ALA A 192 7.87 2.87 13.16
N GLY A 193 7.29 4.01 12.76
CA GLY A 193 7.31 5.25 13.55
C GLY A 193 6.82 5.06 14.98
N GLU A 194 7.52 5.66 15.95
CA GLU A 194 7.19 5.53 17.37
C GLU A 194 5.72 5.88 17.66
N ALA A 195 5.04 4.99 18.38
CA ALA A 195 3.63 5.10 18.78
C ALA A 195 2.64 5.22 17.59
N GLY A 196 3.02 4.77 16.40
CA GLY A 196 2.21 4.87 15.19
C GLY A 196 1.97 6.31 14.72
N ARG A 197 2.81 7.25 15.14
CA ARG A 197 2.72 8.65 14.71
C ARG A 197 3.48 8.87 13.42
N ASP A 198 2.83 9.54 12.50
CA ASP A 198 3.44 9.93 11.24
C ASP A 198 4.65 10.85 11.47
N TYR A 199 5.63 10.82 10.57
CA TYR A 199 6.89 11.60 10.61
C TYR A 199 7.79 11.33 11.82
N ASN A 200 7.46 10.35 12.65
CA ASN A 200 8.16 10.14 13.91
C ASN A 200 9.41 9.25 13.72
N ALA A 201 10.29 9.32 14.71
CA ALA A 201 11.55 8.57 14.71
C ALA A 201 11.34 7.05 14.67
N VAL A 202 12.31 6.38 14.06
CA VAL A 202 12.40 4.92 14.01
C VAL A 202 13.76 4.47 14.53
N ASP A 203 13.76 3.58 15.54
CA ASP A 203 14.95 2.98 16.06
C ASP A 203 14.81 1.45 16.03
N VAL A 204 15.50 0.81 15.11
CA VAL A 204 15.43 -0.64 14.87
C VAL A 204 16.83 -1.23 14.68
N SER A 205 17.01 -2.48 15.11
CA SER A 205 18.27 -3.19 14.87
C SER A 205 18.51 -3.37 13.36
N GLU A 206 19.79 -3.46 12.97
CA GLU A 206 20.19 -3.76 11.59
C GLU A 206 19.53 -5.05 11.07
N ARG A 207 19.45 -6.08 11.92
CA ARG A 207 18.78 -7.34 11.60
C ARG A 207 17.29 -7.13 11.30
N MET A 208 16.57 -6.40 12.16
CA MET A 208 15.15 -6.11 11.95
C MET A 208 14.93 -5.27 10.70
N LEU A 209 15.80 -4.29 10.45
CA LEU A 209 15.76 -3.49 9.23
C LEU A 209 15.84 -4.37 7.98
N ARG A 210 16.81 -5.29 7.95
CA ARG A 210 17.05 -6.19 6.80
C ARG A 210 16.01 -7.30 6.63
N GLU A 211 15.42 -7.78 7.72
CA GLU A 211 14.41 -8.85 7.64
C GLU A 211 12.98 -8.36 7.40
N ALA A 212 12.63 -7.18 7.93
CA ALA A 212 11.24 -6.72 7.90
C ALA A 212 11.00 -5.49 7.02
N TYR A 213 11.96 -4.59 6.91
CA TYR A 213 11.69 -3.28 6.27
C TYR A 213 12.36 -3.08 4.92
N LEU A 214 13.46 -3.75 4.62
CA LEU A 214 14.17 -3.61 3.35
C LEU A 214 13.71 -4.55 2.22
N PRO A 215 13.22 -5.78 2.47
CA PRO A 215 13.00 -6.76 1.40
C PRO A 215 12.02 -6.32 0.32
N ALA A 216 10.96 -5.58 0.69
CA ALA A 216 9.96 -5.12 -0.27
C ALA A 216 10.53 -4.10 -1.27
N TYR A 217 11.37 -3.18 -0.81
CA TYR A 217 12.07 -2.23 -1.71
C TYR A 217 13.00 -2.97 -2.67
N LYS A 218 13.80 -3.92 -2.12
CA LYS A 218 14.71 -4.72 -2.96
C LYS A 218 13.94 -5.47 -4.05
N ALA A 219 12.79 -6.06 -3.73
CA ALA A 219 11.96 -6.75 -4.70
C ALA A 219 11.45 -5.81 -5.83
N CYS A 220 11.08 -4.58 -5.50
CA CYS A 220 10.67 -3.57 -6.49
C CYS A 220 11.84 -3.11 -7.36
N LEU A 221 13.03 -2.91 -6.78
CA LEU A 221 14.23 -2.55 -7.54
C LEU A 221 14.68 -3.71 -8.46
N ASP A 222 14.61 -4.96 -7.99
CA ASP A 222 14.87 -6.14 -8.81
C ASP A 222 13.84 -6.32 -9.95
N ALA A 223 12.62 -5.79 -9.75
CA ALA A 223 11.60 -5.70 -10.80
C ALA A 223 11.86 -4.57 -11.82
N GLY A 224 12.88 -3.72 -11.59
CA GLY A 224 13.33 -2.69 -12.50
C GLY A 224 12.88 -1.27 -12.19
N ALA A 225 12.37 -0.98 -10.99
CA ALA A 225 11.96 0.37 -10.62
C ALA A 225 13.11 1.39 -10.84
N ARG A 226 12.77 2.53 -11.45
CA ARG A 226 13.78 3.53 -11.88
C ARG A 226 14.06 4.61 -10.85
N LEU A 227 13.14 4.82 -9.91
CA LEU A 227 13.33 5.80 -8.85
C LEU A 227 13.05 5.18 -7.48
N ILE A 228 13.61 5.81 -6.46
CA ILE A 228 13.31 5.53 -5.06
C ILE A 228 13.25 6.84 -4.26
N MET A 229 12.35 6.89 -3.27
CA MET A 229 12.14 8.06 -2.41
C MET A 229 12.48 7.69 -0.97
N PRO A 230 13.48 8.37 -0.34
CA PRO A 230 13.75 8.21 1.09
C PRO A 230 12.59 8.75 1.93
N SER A 231 12.35 8.11 3.07
CA SER A 231 11.27 8.44 3.99
C SER A 231 11.55 9.70 4.83
N PHE A 232 10.50 10.31 5.37
CA PHE A 232 10.60 11.48 6.26
C PHE A 232 11.29 11.19 7.60
N ASN A 233 11.08 10.00 8.15
CA ASN A 233 11.53 9.66 9.50
C ASN A 233 13.07 9.64 9.62
N SER A 234 13.54 9.91 10.84
CA SER A 234 14.89 9.51 11.19
C SER A 234 14.94 8.00 11.43
N LEU A 235 15.95 7.34 10.87
CA LEU A 235 16.27 5.94 11.08
C LEU A 235 17.55 5.83 11.90
N ASN A 236 17.43 5.29 13.13
CA ASN A 236 18.56 5.17 14.07
C ASN A 236 19.28 6.51 14.28
N GLY A 237 18.52 7.59 14.42
CA GLY A 237 18.99 8.94 14.71
C GLY A 237 19.39 9.78 13.49
N ILE A 238 19.32 9.25 12.25
CA ILE A 238 19.67 10.00 11.02
C ILE A 238 18.44 10.04 10.10
N PRO A 239 17.92 11.22 9.70
CA PRO A 239 16.89 11.35 8.70
C PRO A 239 17.25 10.61 7.40
N SER A 240 16.29 9.87 6.84
CA SER A 240 16.56 8.95 5.73
C SER A 240 17.20 9.65 4.53
N VAL A 241 16.78 10.88 4.21
CA VAL A 241 17.32 11.67 3.09
C VAL A 241 18.81 12.06 3.25
N ALA A 242 19.32 12.06 4.49
CA ALA A 242 20.75 12.33 4.81
C ALA A 242 21.50 11.07 5.29
N ASN A 243 20.88 9.88 5.24
CA ASN A 243 21.46 8.67 5.78
C ASN A 243 22.38 7.97 4.79
N LYS A 244 23.69 8.30 4.86
CA LYS A 244 24.73 7.73 3.99
C LYS A 244 24.79 6.20 4.03
N LYS A 245 24.55 5.57 5.20
CA LYS A 245 24.54 4.11 5.32
C LYS A 245 23.39 3.52 4.51
N LEU A 246 22.20 4.09 4.63
CA LEU A 246 21.03 3.64 3.92
C LEU A 246 21.18 3.83 2.40
N MET A 247 21.58 5.04 1.98
CA MET A 247 21.59 5.45 0.57
C MET A 247 22.84 4.98 -0.17
N ASN A 248 24.03 5.24 0.39
CA ASN A 248 25.28 4.94 -0.31
C ASN A 248 25.76 3.50 -0.09
N GLU A 249 25.62 2.97 1.16
CA GLU A 249 26.13 1.63 1.43
C GLU A 249 25.14 0.53 1.02
N ILE A 250 23.90 0.62 1.46
CA ILE A 250 22.89 -0.40 1.16
C ILE A 250 22.36 -0.22 -0.27
N LEU A 251 21.78 0.93 -0.59
CA LEU A 251 21.12 1.15 -1.87
C LEU A 251 22.10 1.13 -3.05
N ARG A 252 23.14 2.00 -3.02
CA ARG A 252 24.04 2.14 -4.17
C ARG A 252 25.06 1.01 -4.25
N ARG A 253 25.76 0.70 -3.16
CA ARG A 253 26.92 -0.22 -3.19
C ARG A 253 26.50 -1.68 -3.06
N GLU A 254 25.64 -2.02 -2.07
CA GLU A 254 25.24 -3.40 -1.84
C GLU A 254 24.23 -3.88 -2.89
N TRP A 255 23.23 -3.05 -3.21
CA TRP A 255 22.17 -3.42 -4.15
C TRP A 255 22.45 -3.03 -5.61
N GLY A 256 23.45 -2.16 -5.83
CA GLY A 256 23.84 -1.72 -7.18
C GLY A 256 22.83 -0.83 -7.88
N PHE A 257 21.96 -0.13 -7.12
CA PHE A 257 20.96 0.76 -7.71
C PHE A 257 21.60 1.96 -8.37
N ASP A 258 21.38 2.17 -9.66
CA ASP A 258 21.90 3.25 -10.50
C ASP A 258 20.83 4.25 -10.95
N GLY A 259 19.57 4.05 -10.55
CA GLY A 259 18.45 4.96 -10.82
C GLY A 259 18.48 6.23 -9.97
N VAL A 260 17.40 7.02 -10.06
CA VAL A 260 17.27 8.33 -9.42
C VAL A 260 16.76 8.19 -7.99
N VAL A 261 17.34 8.94 -7.06
CA VAL A 261 16.83 9.15 -5.71
C VAL A 261 16.22 10.54 -5.65
N ILE A 262 14.92 10.62 -5.38
CA ILE A 262 14.19 11.88 -5.20
C ILE A 262 13.76 12.02 -3.75
N SER A 263 14.01 13.17 -3.10
CA SER A 263 13.53 13.39 -1.73
C SER A 263 12.01 13.33 -1.65
N ASP A 264 11.48 13.06 -0.46
CA ASP A 264 10.08 13.35 -0.19
C ASP A 264 9.86 14.88 -0.07
N TYR A 265 8.59 15.29 0.04
CA TYR A 265 8.15 16.68 0.02
C TYR A 265 8.82 17.52 1.12
N ASP A 266 9.66 18.50 0.72
CA ASP A 266 10.48 19.34 1.63
C ASP A 266 11.45 18.57 2.55
N ALA A 267 11.66 17.27 2.39
CA ALA A 267 12.46 16.47 3.32
C ALA A 267 13.93 16.92 3.42
N VAL A 268 14.47 17.57 2.39
CA VAL A 268 15.81 18.20 2.47
C VAL A 268 15.79 19.39 3.42
N GLY A 269 14.76 20.24 3.35
CA GLY A 269 14.62 21.39 4.25
C GLY A 269 14.39 20.99 5.70
N GLU A 270 13.68 19.88 5.92
CA GLU A 270 13.40 19.33 7.25
C GLU A 270 14.63 18.89 8.02
N LEU A 271 15.79 18.69 7.36
CA LEU A 271 17.07 18.40 8.04
C LEU A 271 17.47 19.51 9.04
N VAL A 272 17.04 20.75 8.80
CA VAL A 272 17.23 21.86 9.73
C VAL A 272 16.35 21.68 10.97
N THR A 273 15.08 21.30 10.78
CA THR A 273 14.13 21.04 11.86
C THR A 273 14.52 19.78 12.66
N HIS A 274 15.05 18.77 12.01
CA HIS A 274 15.65 17.59 12.67
C HIS A 274 16.89 17.92 13.51
N GLY A 275 17.50 19.11 13.31
CA GLY A 275 18.64 19.57 14.07
C GLY A 275 19.98 18.94 13.66
N ILE A 276 20.07 18.35 12.45
CA ILE A 276 21.33 17.82 11.90
C ILE A 276 21.97 18.76 10.87
N ALA A 277 21.21 19.68 10.30
CA ALA A 277 21.70 20.77 9.46
C ALA A 277 21.52 22.11 10.19
N LYS A 278 22.51 23.00 10.05
CA LYS A 278 22.47 24.34 10.70
C LYS A 278 21.62 25.35 9.90
N ASP A 279 21.52 25.16 8.59
CA ASP A 279 20.81 26.01 7.63
C ASP A 279 20.51 25.24 6.33
N GLY A 280 19.81 25.87 5.38
CA GLY A 280 19.46 25.25 4.09
C GLY A 280 20.67 24.85 3.24
N LYS A 281 21.79 25.61 3.31
CA LYS A 281 23.03 25.25 2.60
C LYS A 281 23.63 23.95 3.15
N ASP A 282 23.65 23.81 4.47
CA ASP A 282 24.14 22.60 5.13
C ASP A 282 23.21 21.40 4.88
N ALA A 283 21.91 21.64 4.82
CA ALA A 283 20.92 20.63 4.45
C ALA A 283 21.13 20.12 3.01
N ALA A 284 21.30 21.01 2.04
CA ALA A 284 21.60 20.63 0.65
C ALA A 284 22.90 19.80 0.56
N ARG A 285 23.95 20.19 1.29
CA ARG A 285 25.20 19.44 1.38
C ARG A 285 24.98 18.01 1.91
N LEU A 286 24.30 17.88 3.05
CA LEU A 286 24.08 16.58 3.70
C LEU A 286 23.28 15.62 2.81
N ALA A 287 22.21 16.11 2.18
CA ALA A 287 21.38 15.31 1.28
C ALA A 287 22.14 14.88 0.02
N MET A 288 22.91 15.80 -0.61
CA MET A 288 23.74 15.49 -1.79
C MET A 288 24.85 14.48 -1.45
N GLU A 289 25.54 14.65 -0.32
CA GLU A 289 26.55 13.70 0.15
C GLU A 289 25.98 12.31 0.48
N ALA A 290 24.72 12.25 0.89
CA ALA A 290 24.01 10.98 1.12
C ALA A 290 23.56 10.32 -0.18
N GLY A 291 23.55 11.03 -1.31
CA GLY A 291 23.17 10.48 -2.63
C GLY A 291 21.72 10.74 -3.02
N CYS A 292 21.05 11.73 -2.44
CA CYS A 292 19.77 12.26 -2.91
C CYS A 292 20.02 13.09 -4.17
N ASP A 293 19.36 12.73 -5.29
CA ASP A 293 19.60 13.35 -6.59
C ASP A 293 18.68 14.55 -6.84
N ILE A 294 17.39 14.46 -6.44
CA ILE A 294 16.40 15.52 -6.66
C ILE A 294 15.86 16.04 -5.33
N ASP A 295 15.91 17.37 -5.17
CA ASP A 295 15.27 18.11 -4.07
C ASP A 295 13.83 18.46 -4.44
N MET A 296 12.86 17.84 -3.75
CA MET A 296 11.44 18.09 -3.98
C MET A 296 10.98 19.37 -3.28
N VAL A 297 10.53 20.34 -4.05
CA VAL A 297 9.83 21.60 -3.76
C VAL A 297 10.54 22.67 -2.94
N LYS A 298 11.64 22.38 -2.25
CA LYS A 298 12.33 23.39 -1.41
C LYS A 298 13.34 24.23 -2.16
N ASN A 299 13.84 23.76 -3.29
CA ASN A 299 14.78 24.45 -4.18
C ASN A 299 16.16 24.72 -3.54
N LEU A 300 16.53 24.03 -2.46
CA LEU A 300 17.82 24.23 -1.77
C LEU A 300 19.01 23.85 -2.65
N TYR A 301 18.83 22.87 -3.53
CA TYR A 301 19.87 22.48 -4.49
C TYR A 301 20.16 23.62 -5.46
N TYR A 302 19.14 24.22 -6.05
CA TYR A 302 19.31 25.37 -6.92
C TYR A 302 19.95 26.56 -6.22
N MET A 303 19.58 26.81 -4.95
CA MET A 303 20.07 27.94 -4.18
C MET A 303 21.53 27.79 -3.72
N HIS A 304 22.02 26.57 -3.53
CA HIS A 304 23.26 26.36 -2.79
C HIS A 304 24.34 25.47 -3.46
N LEU A 305 23.98 24.58 -4.41
CA LEU A 305 24.93 23.60 -4.96
C LEU A 305 26.09 24.28 -5.71
N GLU A 306 25.85 25.34 -6.48
CA GLU A 306 26.91 26.08 -7.15
C GLU A 306 27.95 26.63 -6.16
N GLU A 307 27.48 27.22 -5.05
CA GLU A 307 28.38 27.74 -4.00
C GLU A 307 29.15 26.61 -3.31
N LEU A 308 28.49 25.50 -2.97
CA LEU A 308 29.09 24.32 -2.33
C LEU A 308 30.18 23.67 -3.20
N VAL A 309 29.97 23.61 -4.52
CA VAL A 309 30.96 23.12 -5.47
C VAL A 309 32.14 24.10 -5.58
N ARG A 310 31.89 25.42 -5.68
CA ARG A 310 32.91 26.44 -5.74
C ARG A 310 33.80 26.48 -4.49
N GLU A 311 33.25 26.19 -3.32
CA GLU A 311 33.98 26.06 -2.06
C GLU A 311 34.74 24.73 -1.93
N GLY A 312 34.50 23.76 -2.83
CA GLY A 312 35.09 22.43 -2.80
C GLY A 312 34.50 21.52 -1.71
N THR A 313 33.36 21.88 -1.15
CA THR A 313 32.63 21.08 -0.13
C THR A 313 31.90 19.90 -0.78
N ILE A 314 31.28 20.12 -1.95
CA ILE A 314 30.75 19.10 -2.85
C ILE A 314 31.67 19.04 -4.07
N SER A 315 32.01 17.84 -4.54
CA SER A 315 32.78 17.71 -5.79
C SER A 315 31.87 17.90 -7.01
N GLU A 316 32.44 18.49 -8.09
CA GLU A 316 31.72 18.59 -9.37
C GLU A 316 31.32 17.20 -9.89
N GLU A 317 32.15 16.17 -9.70
CA GLU A 317 31.84 14.79 -10.07
C GLU A 317 30.57 14.24 -9.36
N MET A 318 30.35 14.63 -8.10
CA MET A 318 29.13 14.23 -7.35
C MET A 318 27.90 14.90 -7.96
N LEU A 319 27.96 16.20 -8.26
CA LEU A 319 26.91 16.94 -8.95
C LEU A 319 26.63 16.34 -10.34
N ASP A 320 27.67 16.13 -11.14
CA ASP A 320 27.57 15.57 -12.49
C ASP A 320 26.97 14.16 -12.50
N SER A 321 27.32 13.35 -11.51
CA SER A 321 26.75 12.00 -11.36
C SER A 321 25.26 12.04 -11.07
N ALA A 322 24.77 12.96 -10.25
CA ALA A 322 23.34 13.14 -9.97
C ALA A 322 22.59 13.62 -11.22
N VAL A 323 23.11 14.65 -11.90
CA VAL A 323 22.52 15.16 -13.14
C VAL A 323 22.47 14.09 -14.22
N MET A 324 23.55 13.30 -14.37
CA MET A 324 23.60 12.22 -15.36
C MET A 324 22.51 11.16 -15.11
N ARG A 325 22.18 10.80 -13.85
CA ARG A 325 21.09 9.88 -13.54
C ARG A 325 19.74 10.45 -13.98
N VAL A 326 19.49 11.73 -13.74
CA VAL A 326 18.27 12.41 -14.19
C VAL A 326 18.18 12.46 -15.72
N LEU A 327 19.27 12.81 -16.41
CA LEU A 327 19.31 12.84 -17.88
C LEU A 327 19.11 11.43 -18.49
N LYS A 328 19.70 10.39 -17.89
CA LYS A 328 19.47 8.98 -18.30
C LYS A 328 18.00 8.60 -18.15
N LEU A 329 17.35 8.94 -17.04
CA LEU A 329 15.92 8.65 -16.84
C LEU A 329 15.08 9.34 -17.91
N LYS A 330 15.36 10.62 -18.22
CA LYS A 330 14.65 11.34 -19.31
C LYS A 330 14.87 10.68 -20.67
N ASN A 331 16.07 10.19 -20.91
CA ASN A 331 16.42 9.47 -22.14
C ASN A 331 15.74 8.09 -22.22
N ASP A 332 15.70 7.34 -21.12
CA ASP A 332 15.02 6.03 -21.06
C ASP A 332 13.52 6.16 -21.29
N LEU A 333 12.91 7.29 -20.88
CA LEU A 333 11.52 7.66 -21.16
C LEU A 333 11.31 8.20 -22.59
N GLY A 334 12.36 8.31 -23.42
CA GLY A 334 12.25 8.83 -24.78
C GLY A 334 11.91 10.34 -24.87
N LEU A 335 12.04 11.10 -23.78
CA LEU A 335 11.60 12.49 -23.71
C LEU A 335 12.39 13.43 -24.63
N PHE A 336 13.64 13.13 -24.97
CA PHE A 336 14.41 13.93 -25.90
C PHE A 336 13.91 13.81 -27.34
N GLU A 337 13.28 12.71 -27.70
CA GLU A 337 12.63 12.45 -28.98
C GLU A 337 11.18 12.92 -29.01
N ASN A 338 10.47 12.71 -27.90
CA ASN A 338 9.07 13.14 -27.71
C ASN A 338 8.85 13.70 -26.30
N PRO A 339 8.94 15.01 -26.07
CA PRO A 339 8.81 15.60 -24.75
C PRO A 339 7.41 15.47 -24.13
N TYR A 340 6.40 15.18 -24.92
CA TYR A 340 5.03 14.98 -24.44
C TYR A 340 4.74 13.55 -24.03
N HIS A 341 5.60 12.61 -24.43
CA HIS A 341 5.48 11.18 -24.19
C HIS A 341 4.09 10.66 -24.61
N GLY A 342 3.24 10.18 -23.67
CA GLY A 342 1.90 9.65 -23.93
C GLY A 342 0.77 10.69 -23.85
N ALA A 343 1.05 11.96 -23.51
CA ALA A 343 0.02 12.99 -23.31
C ALA A 343 -0.84 13.20 -24.56
N ASP A 344 -2.11 12.79 -24.49
CA ASP A 344 -3.07 12.95 -25.58
C ASP A 344 -4.52 13.08 -25.08
N GLU A 345 -5.15 14.22 -25.34
CA GLU A 345 -6.47 14.56 -24.82
C GLU A 345 -7.61 13.67 -25.37
N GLU A 346 -7.45 13.10 -26.56
CA GLU A 346 -8.45 12.19 -27.15
C GLU A 346 -8.31 10.79 -26.55
N THR A 347 -7.08 10.30 -26.39
CA THR A 347 -6.79 9.04 -25.70
C THR A 347 -7.23 9.12 -24.23
N GLU A 348 -6.94 10.23 -23.54
CA GLU A 348 -7.37 10.47 -22.15
C GLU A 348 -8.90 10.30 -22.00
N LYS A 349 -9.69 10.90 -22.88
CA LYS A 349 -11.16 10.77 -22.86
C LYS A 349 -11.64 9.34 -23.13
N GLN A 350 -10.90 8.58 -23.93
CA GLN A 350 -11.27 7.19 -24.28
C GLN A 350 -10.96 6.20 -23.18
N VAL A 351 -9.84 6.37 -22.47
CA VAL A 351 -9.39 5.42 -21.46
C VAL A 351 -10.00 5.71 -20.08
N TYR A 352 -10.29 6.96 -19.73
CA TYR A 352 -10.81 7.33 -18.42
C TYR A 352 -12.16 6.67 -18.14
N LEU A 353 -12.22 5.88 -17.06
CA LEU A 353 -13.46 5.24 -16.59
C LEU A 353 -14.16 4.39 -17.67
N CYS A 354 -13.42 3.89 -18.65
CA CYS A 354 -13.98 3.01 -19.66
C CYS A 354 -14.52 1.71 -19.03
N SER A 355 -15.38 0.99 -19.74
CA SER A 355 -16.05 -0.20 -19.19
C SER A 355 -15.07 -1.30 -18.75
N GLU A 356 -13.96 -1.47 -19.46
CA GLU A 356 -12.91 -2.44 -19.12
C GLU A 356 -12.21 -2.05 -17.80
N HIS A 357 -11.82 -0.80 -17.63
CA HIS A 357 -11.20 -0.29 -16.42
C HIS A 357 -12.11 -0.43 -15.20
N ARG A 358 -13.40 -0.06 -15.36
CA ARG A 358 -14.41 -0.22 -14.30
C ARG A 358 -14.65 -1.68 -13.92
N GLU A 359 -14.60 -2.61 -14.87
CA GLU A 359 -14.76 -4.04 -14.60
C GLU A 359 -13.59 -4.60 -13.77
N ILE A 360 -12.35 -4.18 -14.07
CA ILE A 360 -11.16 -4.55 -13.28
C ILE A 360 -11.27 -3.95 -11.87
N ALA A 361 -11.64 -2.67 -11.73
CA ALA A 361 -11.85 -2.03 -10.43
C ALA A 361 -12.95 -2.71 -9.60
N ARG A 362 -14.07 -3.12 -10.24
CA ARG A 362 -15.14 -3.86 -9.58
C ARG A 362 -14.66 -5.22 -9.06
N ARG A 363 -13.93 -5.97 -9.89
CA ARG A 363 -13.37 -7.28 -9.52
C ARG A 363 -12.36 -7.12 -8.36
N ALA A 364 -11.51 -6.10 -8.40
CA ALA A 364 -10.58 -5.81 -7.32
C ALA A 364 -11.32 -5.51 -6.01
N ALA A 365 -12.42 -4.74 -6.05
CA ALA A 365 -13.24 -4.44 -4.88
C ALA A 365 -13.97 -5.68 -4.33
N GLU A 366 -14.41 -6.61 -5.19
CA GLU A 366 -15.00 -7.87 -4.77
C GLU A 366 -13.98 -8.80 -4.11
N GLU A 367 -12.79 -8.93 -4.69
CA GLU A 367 -11.75 -9.86 -4.24
C GLU A 367 -10.93 -9.38 -3.04
N SER A 368 -10.93 -8.06 -2.78
CA SER A 368 -10.29 -7.47 -1.61
C SER A 368 -11.17 -7.48 -0.36
N ALA A 369 -12.48 -7.62 -0.51
CA ALA A 369 -13.43 -7.66 0.60
C ALA A 369 -13.22 -8.90 1.48
N VAL A 370 -13.16 -8.69 2.81
CA VAL A 370 -12.91 -9.78 3.77
C VAL A 370 -14.15 -10.05 4.60
N LEU A 371 -14.72 -11.25 4.46
CA LEU A 371 -15.82 -11.70 5.30
C LEU A 371 -15.25 -12.14 6.66
N LEU A 372 -15.46 -11.31 7.70
CA LEU A 372 -14.92 -11.54 9.04
C LEU A 372 -15.80 -12.46 9.88
N LYS A 373 -17.14 -12.40 9.69
CA LYS A 373 -18.11 -13.23 10.40
C LYS A 373 -19.35 -13.44 9.55
N ASN A 374 -19.95 -14.63 9.61
CA ASN A 374 -21.23 -14.91 8.99
C ASN A 374 -21.95 -16.08 9.69
N GLU A 375 -23.02 -15.76 10.43
CA GLU A 375 -23.89 -16.72 11.10
C GLU A 375 -25.08 -17.16 10.21
N GLY A 376 -24.84 -17.27 8.88
CA GLY A 376 -25.85 -17.67 7.89
C GLY A 376 -26.75 -16.52 7.43
N VAL A 377 -26.35 -15.28 7.60
CA VAL A 377 -27.06 -14.09 7.12
C VAL A 377 -26.76 -13.84 5.63
N LEU A 378 -25.51 -13.98 5.25
CA LEU A 378 -25.05 -13.78 3.87
C LEU A 378 -24.79 -15.10 3.15
N PRO A 379 -25.04 -15.18 1.83
CA PRO A 379 -25.64 -14.14 1.01
C PRO A 379 -27.14 -14.00 1.26
N PHE A 380 -27.68 -12.79 1.04
CA PHE A 380 -29.12 -12.55 1.09
C PHE A 380 -29.87 -13.30 -0.04
N GLY A 381 -31.09 -13.69 0.22
CA GLY A 381 -31.98 -14.24 -0.82
C GLY A 381 -32.36 -13.17 -1.85
N LYS A 382 -32.56 -13.56 -3.13
CA LYS A 382 -33.00 -12.61 -4.19
C LYS A 382 -34.50 -12.23 -4.07
N ASP A 383 -35.23 -12.89 -3.20
CA ASP A 383 -36.66 -12.68 -2.88
C ASP A 383 -36.90 -11.71 -1.72
N VAL A 384 -35.86 -11.04 -1.24
CA VAL A 384 -35.98 -9.99 -0.21
C VAL A 384 -36.86 -8.85 -0.74
N GLY A 385 -37.97 -8.59 -0.05
CA GLY A 385 -38.97 -7.60 -0.45
C GLY A 385 -38.63 -6.19 0.04
N LYS A 386 -38.13 -6.07 1.27
CA LYS A 386 -37.84 -4.80 1.92
C LYS A 386 -36.44 -4.81 2.55
N ILE A 387 -35.61 -3.84 2.21
CA ILE A 387 -34.23 -3.69 2.65
C ILE A 387 -34.09 -2.36 3.39
N ALA A 388 -33.54 -2.38 4.60
CA ALA A 388 -33.11 -1.18 5.29
C ALA A 388 -31.59 -1.00 5.11
N LEU A 389 -31.19 0.06 4.41
CA LEU A 389 -29.82 0.49 4.30
C LEU A 389 -29.57 1.60 5.33
N ILE A 390 -28.78 1.31 6.33
CA ILE A 390 -28.64 2.14 7.52
C ILE A 390 -27.16 2.47 7.75
N GLY A 391 -26.89 3.64 8.27
CA GLY A 391 -25.57 4.06 8.72
C GLY A 391 -25.02 5.29 7.99
N PRO A 392 -23.92 5.86 8.50
CA PRO A 392 -23.36 7.09 7.97
C PRO A 392 -22.83 6.95 6.53
N PHE A 393 -22.52 5.72 6.08
CA PHE A 393 -22.01 5.46 4.73
C PHE A 393 -23.11 4.98 3.75
N ALA A 394 -24.38 4.98 4.16
CA ALA A 394 -25.48 4.47 3.34
C ALA A 394 -25.60 5.15 1.96
N GLU A 395 -25.31 6.42 1.86
CA GLU A 395 -25.31 7.22 0.63
C GLU A 395 -23.99 7.94 0.37
N GLU A 396 -22.89 7.50 1.05
CA GLU A 396 -21.59 8.14 0.90
C GLU A 396 -20.98 7.86 -0.48
N THR A 397 -20.41 8.89 -1.09
CA THR A 397 -19.67 8.82 -2.36
C THR A 397 -18.17 8.82 -2.16
N ARG A 398 -17.67 9.30 -1.03
CA ARG A 398 -16.25 9.33 -0.66
C ARG A 398 -15.81 7.98 -0.11
N LEU A 399 -15.81 6.97 -1.00
CA LEU A 399 -15.42 5.59 -0.72
C LEU A 399 -14.14 5.20 -1.50
N ASN A 400 -13.39 6.22 -1.97
CA ASN A 400 -12.16 5.99 -2.71
C ASN A 400 -10.93 5.88 -1.79
N GLY A 401 -10.94 6.57 -0.65
CA GLY A 401 -9.81 6.64 0.27
C GLY A 401 -8.82 7.75 -0.07
N PHE A 402 -7.88 8.00 0.83
CA PHE A 402 -6.84 9.02 0.70
C PHE A 402 -5.97 8.75 -0.55
N TRP A 403 -5.41 9.77 -1.17
CA TRP A 403 -4.67 9.74 -2.42
C TRP A 403 -5.51 9.45 -3.68
N SER A 404 -6.84 9.38 -3.59
CA SER A 404 -7.67 9.46 -4.79
C SER A 404 -7.61 10.89 -5.37
N ARG A 405 -7.73 11.01 -6.70
CA ARG A 405 -7.74 12.34 -7.34
C ARG A 405 -8.91 13.18 -6.86
N PRO A 406 -8.74 14.50 -6.67
CA PRO A 406 -9.86 15.39 -6.36
C PRO A 406 -10.99 15.26 -7.37
N GLY A 407 -12.21 15.11 -6.87
CA GLY A 407 -13.39 14.89 -7.69
C GLY A 407 -13.65 13.44 -8.07
N ALA A 408 -12.85 12.47 -7.63
CA ALA A 408 -13.06 11.04 -7.87
C ALA A 408 -14.41 10.54 -7.32
N GLU A 409 -14.89 11.15 -6.23
CA GLU A 409 -16.17 10.83 -5.59
C GLU A 409 -17.38 10.98 -6.54
N LYS A 410 -17.26 11.79 -7.60
CA LYS A 410 -18.32 11.99 -8.64
C LYS A 410 -18.53 10.75 -9.49
N TYR A 411 -17.57 9.86 -9.56
CA TYR A 411 -17.59 8.67 -10.41
C TYR A 411 -17.83 7.39 -9.62
N THR A 412 -17.89 7.49 -8.29
CA THR A 412 -18.15 6.36 -7.39
C THR A 412 -19.59 5.89 -7.55
N VAL A 413 -19.77 4.60 -7.83
CA VAL A 413 -21.09 3.97 -7.79
C VAL A 413 -21.51 3.86 -6.32
N THR A 414 -22.60 4.52 -5.97
CA THR A 414 -23.13 4.51 -4.60
C THR A 414 -23.74 3.16 -4.22
N ILE A 415 -23.81 2.88 -2.93
CA ILE A 415 -24.41 1.63 -2.42
C ILE A 415 -25.87 1.48 -2.88
N PRO A 416 -26.74 2.53 -2.79
CA PRO A 416 -28.11 2.45 -3.31
C PRO A 416 -28.20 2.12 -4.81
N GLU A 417 -27.29 2.65 -5.64
CA GLU A 417 -27.27 2.34 -7.06
C GLU A 417 -26.94 0.87 -7.33
N GLY A 418 -25.92 0.34 -6.64
CA GLY A 418 -25.56 -1.09 -6.72
C GLY A 418 -26.70 -2.00 -6.28
N ILE A 419 -27.37 -1.69 -5.16
CA ILE A 419 -28.51 -2.46 -4.66
C ILE A 419 -29.67 -2.45 -5.64
N ARG A 420 -30.09 -1.27 -6.14
CA ARG A 420 -31.21 -1.15 -7.10
C ARG A 420 -30.93 -1.91 -8.40
N LYS A 421 -29.69 -1.98 -8.82
CA LYS A 421 -29.28 -2.75 -10.01
C LYS A 421 -29.37 -4.25 -9.78
N THR A 422 -29.00 -4.73 -8.58
CA THR A 422 -28.95 -6.16 -8.25
C THR A 422 -30.33 -6.71 -7.87
N VAL A 423 -31.13 -5.95 -7.12
CA VAL A 423 -32.48 -6.33 -6.66
C VAL A 423 -33.51 -5.22 -6.97
N PRO A 424 -33.85 -5.00 -8.24
CA PRO A 424 -34.63 -3.85 -8.69
C PRO A 424 -36.09 -3.83 -8.16
N ASN A 425 -36.59 -4.96 -7.68
CA ASN A 425 -37.97 -5.11 -7.16
C ASN A 425 -38.06 -4.93 -5.64
N ALA A 426 -36.93 -4.80 -4.93
CA ALA A 426 -36.94 -4.62 -3.49
C ALA A 426 -37.23 -3.14 -3.13
N GLU A 427 -38.06 -2.94 -2.10
CA GLU A 427 -38.20 -1.63 -1.45
C GLU A 427 -36.93 -1.30 -0.66
N LEU A 428 -36.24 -0.21 -1.00
CA LEU A 428 -35.03 0.24 -0.32
C LEU A 428 -35.33 1.43 0.58
N ILE A 429 -35.24 1.24 1.89
CA ILE A 429 -35.39 2.27 2.91
C ILE A 429 -34.01 2.71 3.36
N ILE A 430 -33.70 4.00 3.24
CA ILE A 430 -32.37 4.53 3.59
C ILE A 430 -32.50 5.40 4.82
N ARG A 431 -31.64 5.18 5.84
CA ARG A 431 -31.58 5.99 7.07
C ARG A 431 -30.12 6.15 7.51
N LYS A 432 -29.69 7.39 7.65
CA LYS A 432 -28.34 7.69 8.14
C LYS A 432 -28.12 7.23 9.59
N GLY A 433 -29.09 7.43 10.46
CA GLY A 433 -29.06 7.03 11.87
C GLY A 433 -28.17 7.92 12.76
N CYS A 434 -26.88 8.09 12.37
CA CYS A 434 -25.92 8.94 13.06
C CYS A 434 -24.86 9.47 12.08
N GLY A 435 -23.97 10.35 12.54
CA GLY A 435 -22.83 10.80 11.75
C GLY A 435 -21.63 9.86 11.81
N ALA A 436 -20.61 10.18 11.00
CA ALA A 436 -19.35 9.41 10.91
C ALA A 436 -18.20 10.05 11.71
N GLU A 437 -18.30 11.32 12.10
CA GLU A 437 -17.22 12.06 12.73
C GLU A 437 -17.15 11.80 14.25
N PHE A 438 -15.99 12.04 14.88
CA PHE A 438 -15.80 11.83 16.31
C PHE A 438 -16.69 12.72 17.17
N ASP A 439 -16.92 13.95 16.77
CA ASP A 439 -17.70 14.96 17.48
C ASP A 439 -19.17 14.98 17.08
N ASP A 440 -19.58 14.16 16.12
CA ASP A 440 -20.99 13.97 15.78
C ASP A 440 -21.65 13.04 16.79
N LEU A 441 -22.22 13.66 17.82
CA LEU A 441 -22.92 12.97 18.92
C LEU A 441 -24.43 13.01 18.77
N ASP A 442 -24.97 13.41 17.61
CA ASP A 442 -26.40 13.45 17.34
C ASP A 442 -26.99 12.02 17.27
N GLU A 443 -27.98 11.79 18.13
CA GLU A 443 -28.73 10.52 18.22
C GLU A 443 -30.14 10.62 17.64
N SER A 444 -30.53 11.80 17.13
CA SER A 444 -31.92 12.06 16.73
C SER A 444 -32.40 11.12 15.62
N GLY A 445 -31.48 10.72 14.72
CA GLY A 445 -31.76 9.78 13.62
C GLY A 445 -31.81 8.30 14.01
N ILE A 446 -31.29 7.92 15.19
CA ILE A 446 -31.17 6.50 15.59
C ILE A 446 -32.54 5.81 15.69
N ARG A 447 -33.56 6.51 16.24
CA ARG A 447 -34.90 5.95 16.39
C ARG A 447 -35.49 5.57 15.03
N ASP A 448 -35.47 6.48 14.07
CA ASP A 448 -36.01 6.24 12.73
C ASP A 448 -35.28 5.11 11.99
N ALA A 449 -33.97 4.99 12.25
CA ALA A 449 -33.16 3.90 11.72
C ALA A 449 -33.54 2.54 12.34
N VAL A 450 -33.79 2.51 13.65
CA VAL A 450 -34.25 1.29 14.36
C VAL A 450 -35.65 0.88 13.91
N ASP A 451 -36.56 1.85 13.75
CA ASP A 451 -37.93 1.57 13.25
C ASP A 451 -37.87 1.00 11.81
N ALA A 452 -37.04 1.55 10.95
CA ALA A 452 -36.80 1.03 9.59
C ALA A 452 -36.18 -0.38 9.60
N ALA A 453 -35.25 -0.65 10.52
CA ALA A 453 -34.63 -1.96 10.67
C ALA A 453 -35.65 -3.02 11.14
N ALA A 454 -36.56 -2.66 12.04
CA ALA A 454 -37.58 -3.57 12.56
C ALA A 454 -38.62 -3.97 11.50
N ASP A 455 -38.89 -3.08 10.53
CA ASP A 455 -39.87 -3.30 9.44
C ASP A 455 -39.22 -3.96 8.19
N ALA A 456 -37.94 -4.18 8.14
CA ALA A 456 -37.23 -4.71 6.98
C ALA A 456 -37.03 -6.22 7.05
N ASP A 457 -37.03 -6.88 5.87
CA ASP A 457 -36.68 -8.28 5.73
C ASP A 457 -35.18 -8.55 5.94
N ALA A 458 -34.34 -7.56 5.57
CA ALA A 458 -32.90 -7.58 5.75
C ALA A 458 -32.36 -6.16 6.01
N VAL A 459 -31.26 -6.08 6.75
CA VAL A 459 -30.59 -4.83 7.08
C VAL A 459 -29.15 -4.85 6.57
N ILE A 460 -28.75 -3.77 5.91
CA ILE A 460 -27.36 -3.48 5.57
C ILE A 460 -26.97 -2.30 6.45
N LEU A 461 -26.08 -2.55 7.42
CA LEU A 461 -25.61 -1.53 8.37
C LEU A 461 -24.20 -1.10 8.00
N THR A 462 -24.05 0.11 7.47
CA THR A 462 -22.77 0.67 6.98
C THR A 462 -22.12 1.51 8.06
N LEU A 463 -20.93 1.10 8.49
CA LEU A 463 -20.15 1.73 9.56
C LEU A 463 -18.70 1.93 9.11
N GLY A 464 -17.92 2.68 9.87
CA GLY A 464 -16.49 2.87 9.59
C GLY A 464 -15.94 4.22 10.03
N GLU A 465 -14.88 4.66 9.34
CA GLU A 465 -14.28 5.98 9.51
C GLU A 465 -14.35 6.79 8.20
N PRO A 466 -14.47 8.13 8.25
CA PRO A 466 -14.39 8.96 7.05
C PRO A 466 -13.03 8.83 6.35
N GLU A 467 -12.97 9.02 5.03
CA GLU A 467 -11.73 8.85 4.25
C GLU A 467 -10.58 9.76 4.73
N ASN A 468 -10.89 10.93 5.28
CA ASN A 468 -9.93 11.88 5.82
C ASN A 468 -9.39 11.50 7.21
N TYR A 469 -9.80 10.37 7.79
CA TYR A 469 -9.31 9.87 9.08
C TYR A 469 -8.12 8.92 8.95
N SER A 470 -7.82 8.45 7.76
CA SER A 470 -6.63 7.69 7.42
C SER A 470 -5.86 8.38 6.28
N GLY A 471 -4.58 8.10 6.13
CA GLY A 471 -3.68 8.76 5.18
C GLY A 471 -2.56 9.52 5.88
N GLU A 472 -1.87 10.32 5.12
CA GLU A 472 -0.73 11.11 5.58
C GLU A 472 -1.14 12.15 6.63
N GLY A 473 -0.37 12.22 7.72
CA GLY A 473 -0.65 13.09 8.87
C GLY A 473 -1.90 12.70 9.67
N ARG A 474 -2.46 11.49 9.48
CA ARG A 474 -3.72 11.03 10.08
C ARG A 474 -3.53 9.92 11.11
N SER A 475 -2.58 10.07 11.99
CA SER A 475 -2.37 9.14 13.11
C SER A 475 -3.53 9.19 14.12
N ARG A 476 -3.99 8.02 14.59
CA ARG A 476 -5.06 7.90 15.59
C ARG A 476 -4.57 7.16 16.82
N ALA A 477 -4.79 7.72 18.02
CA ALA A 477 -4.50 7.03 19.28
C ALA A 477 -5.55 5.97 19.61
N GLU A 478 -6.82 6.26 19.36
CA GLU A 478 -7.96 5.35 19.56
C GLU A 478 -8.45 4.83 18.20
N LEU A 479 -8.66 3.54 18.10
CA LEU A 479 -9.04 2.85 16.86
C LEU A 479 -10.48 2.31 16.90
N CYS A 480 -11.36 2.97 17.68
CA CYS A 480 -12.78 2.64 17.72
C CYS A 480 -13.57 3.28 16.57
N LEU A 481 -14.80 2.81 16.35
CA LEU A 481 -15.77 3.49 15.49
C LEU A 481 -16.06 4.88 16.02
N PRO A 482 -16.04 5.93 15.18
CA PRO A 482 -16.32 7.31 15.63
C PRO A 482 -17.77 7.53 16.08
N GLY A 483 -17.97 8.57 16.91
CA GLY A 483 -19.28 9.10 17.25
C GLY A 483 -20.24 8.08 17.88
N LYS A 484 -21.46 8.01 17.35
CA LYS A 484 -22.56 7.17 17.85
C LYS A 484 -22.77 5.86 17.10
N GLN A 485 -21.84 5.48 16.24
CA GLN A 485 -21.97 4.30 15.38
C GLN A 485 -22.17 2.99 16.16
N MET A 486 -21.44 2.78 17.28
CA MET A 486 -21.63 1.59 18.11
C MET A 486 -23.01 1.57 18.80
N GLU A 487 -23.55 2.71 19.19
CA GLU A 487 -24.91 2.79 19.77
C GLU A 487 -25.96 2.46 18.71
N LEU A 488 -25.85 3.02 17.50
CA LEU A 488 -26.69 2.69 16.37
C LEU A 488 -26.64 1.18 16.10
N ALA A 489 -25.44 0.60 16.03
CA ALA A 489 -25.24 -0.83 15.74
C ALA A 489 -25.93 -1.73 16.76
N ARG A 490 -25.76 -1.48 18.07
CA ARG A 490 -26.41 -2.26 19.13
C ARG A 490 -27.93 -2.24 18.99
N LYS A 491 -28.50 -1.05 18.76
CA LYS A 491 -29.98 -0.86 18.68
C LYS A 491 -30.55 -1.53 17.42
N VAL A 492 -29.90 -1.40 16.26
CA VAL A 492 -30.34 -2.02 14.99
C VAL A 492 -30.26 -3.54 15.07
N MET A 493 -29.13 -4.10 15.50
CA MET A 493 -28.96 -5.56 15.62
C MET A 493 -29.83 -6.20 16.71
N ALA A 494 -30.32 -5.42 17.68
CA ALA A 494 -31.26 -5.90 18.68
C ALA A 494 -32.65 -6.20 18.08
N VAL A 495 -33.09 -5.43 17.08
CA VAL A 495 -34.42 -5.54 16.47
C VAL A 495 -34.45 -6.42 15.23
N ASN A 496 -33.34 -6.54 14.50
CA ASN A 496 -33.28 -7.38 13.30
C ASN A 496 -32.00 -8.23 13.25
N LYS A 497 -32.15 -9.55 13.30
CA LYS A 497 -31.03 -10.51 13.26
C LYS A 497 -30.53 -10.81 11.86
N LYS A 498 -31.26 -10.43 10.81
CA LYS A 498 -30.78 -10.49 9.41
C LYS A 498 -30.03 -9.21 9.04
N THR A 499 -29.09 -8.82 9.89
CA THR A 499 -28.24 -7.63 9.72
C THR A 499 -26.86 -8.04 9.23
N ALA A 500 -26.46 -7.54 8.07
CA ALA A 500 -25.08 -7.54 7.60
C ALA A 500 -24.43 -6.20 7.93
N VAL A 501 -23.40 -6.22 8.76
CA VAL A 501 -22.57 -5.04 9.05
C VAL A 501 -21.48 -4.96 7.99
N VAL A 502 -21.36 -3.80 7.36
CA VAL A 502 -20.37 -3.49 6.31
C VAL A 502 -19.50 -2.36 6.79
N LEU A 503 -18.19 -2.58 6.75
CA LEU A 503 -17.19 -1.61 7.23
C LEU A 503 -16.49 -0.91 6.06
N PHE A 504 -16.32 0.42 6.22
CA PHE A 504 -15.54 1.28 5.32
C PHE A 504 -14.50 2.02 6.14
N ASN A 505 -13.23 1.69 5.98
CA ASN A 505 -12.12 2.28 6.74
C ASN A 505 -10.77 2.08 6.04
N GLY A 506 -9.79 2.89 6.40
CA GLY A 506 -8.44 2.82 5.81
C GLY A 506 -7.40 2.16 6.71
N ARG A 507 -7.83 1.58 7.84
CA ARG A 507 -6.95 0.91 8.82
C ARG A 507 -7.67 -0.16 9.59
N PRO A 508 -6.98 -1.16 10.17
CA PRO A 508 -7.59 -2.09 11.13
C PRO A 508 -8.18 -1.34 12.32
N LEU A 509 -9.49 -1.47 12.54
CA LEU A 509 -10.17 -0.91 13.72
C LEU A 509 -10.24 -1.93 14.85
N VAL A 510 -10.39 -1.44 16.09
CA VAL A 510 -10.70 -2.28 17.25
C VAL A 510 -12.20 -2.57 17.27
N LEU A 511 -12.56 -3.78 16.88
CA LEU A 511 -13.95 -4.19 16.61
C LEU A 511 -14.47 -5.25 17.59
N THR A 512 -13.84 -5.48 18.74
CA THR A 512 -14.13 -6.60 19.64
C THR A 512 -15.61 -6.70 19.98
N GLU A 513 -16.22 -5.60 20.44
CA GLU A 513 -17.65 -5.58 20.78
C GLU A 513 -18.55 -5.78 19.54
N LEU A 514 -18.23 -5.14 18.42
CA LEU A 514 -18.99 -5.28 17.18
C LEU A 514 -18.93 -6.70 16.64
N ALA A 515 -17.76 -7.32 16.65
CA ALA A 515 -17.55 -8.68 16.18
C ALA A 515 -18.31 -9.73 17.01
N GLU A 516 -18.44 -9.50 18.32
CA GLU A 516 -19.26 -10.35 19.20
C GLU A 516 -20.75 -10.24 18.84
N ALA A 517 -21.23 -9.02 18.63
CA ALA A 517 -22.65 -8.72 18.43
C ALA A 517 -23.18 -8.96 17.01
N ALA A 518 -22.34 -8.73 15.99
CA ALA A 518 -22.75 -8.77 14.59
C ALA A 518 -23.07 -10.18 14.11
N PRO A 519 -24.25 -10.41 13.47
CA PRO A 519 -24.57 -11.71 12.86
C PRO A 519 -23.77 -11.98 11.57
N ALA A 520 -23.45 -10.93 10.82
CA ALA A 520 -22.50 -10.96 9.72
C ALA A 520 -21.66 -9.66 9.71
N LEU A 521 -20.37 -9.78 9.38
CA LEU A 521 -19.41 -8.67 9.36
C LEU A 521 -18.54 -8.77 8.13
N LEU A 522 -18.63 -7.77 7.25
CA LEU A 522 -17.90 -7.68 6.00
C LEU A 522 -17.01 -6.42 6.01
N GLU A 523 -15.72 -6.60 5.86
CA GLU A 523 -14.75 -5.53 5.71
C GLU A 523 -14.55 -5.20 4.23
N MET A 524 -14.92 -3.98 3.82
CA MET A 524 -14.79 -3.51 2.43
C MET A 524 -13.59 -2.60 2.23
N TRP A 525 -12.98 -2.11 3.32
CA TRP A 525 -11.98 -1.05 3.26
C TRP A 525 -12.53 0.18 2.53
N TYR A 526 -11.71 0.88 1.72
CA TYR A 526 -12.21 1.83 0.71
C TYR A 526 -12.11 1.16 -0.66
N PRO A 527 -13.25 0.77 -1.25
CA PRO A 527 -13.27 -0.10 -2.43
C PRO A 527 -13.14 0.63 -3.76
N GLY A 528 -13.10 1.97 -3.76
CA GLY A 528 -12.91 2.76 -4.99
C GLY A 528 -14.18 2.99 -5.82
N THR A 529 -13.99 3.25 -7.11
CA THR A 529 -15.03 3.69 -8.07
C THR A 529 -16.24 2.75 -8.10
N GLU A 530 -16.05 1.45 -8.00
CA GLU A 530 -17.11 0.43 -8.14
C GLU A 530 -17.69 -0.06 -6.81
N ALA A 531 -17.57 0.73 -5.74
CA ALA A 531 -17.96 0.38 -4.38
C ALA A 531 -19.37 -0.24 -4.28
N GLY A 532 -20.39 0.44 -4.81
CA GLY A 532 -21.78 -0.03 -4.72
C GLY A 532 -22.06 -1.29 -5.53
N ASN A 533 -21.49 -1.39 -6.74
CA ASN A 533 -21.64 -2.59 -7.57
C ASN A 533 -20.98 -3.80 -6.91
N ALA A 534 -19.75 -3.66 -6.43
CA ALA A 534 -19.02 -4.76 -5.77
C ALA A 534 -19.72 -5.22 -4.50
N LEU A 535 -20.11 -4.28 -3.62
CA LEU A 535 -20.83 -4.60 -2.39
C LEU A 535 -22.14 -5.33 -2.66
N ALA A 536 -22.96 -4.82 -3.59
CA ALA A 536 -24.23 -5.46 -3.90
C ALA A 536 -24.04 -6.92 -4.39
N ARG A 537 -23.08 -7.15 -5.29
CA ARG A 537 -22.80 -8.49 -5.81
C ARG A 537 -22.31 -9.46 -4.72
N LEU A 538 -21.52 -8.97 -3.77
CA LEU A 538 -21.12 -9.74 -2.58
C LEU A 538 -22.33 -10.06 -1.71
N LEU A 539 -23.15 -9.07 -1.36
CA LEU A 539 -24.29 -9.27 -0.45
C LEU A 539 -25.34 -10.27 -0.98
N TRP A 540 -25.53 -10.37 -2.29
CA TRP A 540 -26.48 -11.29 -2.92
C TRP A 540 -25.85 -12.54 -3.54
N GLY A 541 -24.55 -12.78 -3.28
CA GLY A 541 -23.85 -14.00 -3.69
C GLY A 541 -23.59 -14.12 -5.20
N GLU A 542 -23.62 -13.01 -5.94
CA GLU A 542 -23.14 -12.97 -7.33
C GLU A 542 -21.60 -12.95 -7.40
N ALA A 543 -20.97 -12.48 -6.34
CA ALA A 543 -19.57 -12.66 -6.03
C ALA A 543 -19.44 -13.35 -4.67
N ASN A 544 -18.42 -14.21 -4.52
CA ASN A 544 -18.14 -14.91 -3.27
C ASN A 544 -16.93 -14.24 -2.60
N PRO A 545 -17.03 -13.77 -1.34
CA PRO A 545 -15.90 -13.18 -0.63
C PRO A 545 -14.70 -14.14 -0.60
N CYS A 546 -13.53 -13.64 -0.94
CA CYS A 546 -12.30 -14.43 -0.99
C CYS A 546 -11.07 -13.70 -0.45
N GLY A 547 -11.23 -12.45 -0.03
CA GLY A 547 -10.16 -11.67 0.61
C GLY A 547 -9.71 -12.31 1.92
N LYS A 548 -8.41 -12.19 2.21
CA LYS A 548 -7.78 -12.61 3.46
C LYS A 548 -7.06 -11.41 4.07
N LEU A 549 -7.16 -11.24 5.39
CA LEU A 549 -6.51 -10.11 6.06
C LEU A 549 -4.99 -10.09 5.79
N SER A 550 -4.51 -9.02 5.22
CA SER A 550 -3.07 -8.76 5.02
C SER A 550 -2.41 -8.13 6.24
N VAL A 551 -3.21 -7.78 7.26
CA VAL A 551 -2.80 -7.25 8.56
C VAL A 551 -3.67 -7.84 9.65
N GLY A 552 -3.13 -8.11 10.84
CA GLY A 552 -3.92 -8.55 11.98
C GLY A 552 -4.78 -7.41 12.56
N MET A 553 -6.00 -7.75 13.00
CA MET A 553 -6.89 -6.82 13.72
C MET A 553 -6.81 -7.03 15.22
N ALA A 554 -6.32 -6.03 15.96
CA ALA A 554 -6.14 -6.09 17.40
C ALA A 554 -7.48 -6.12 18.16
N ARG A 555 -7.47 -6.71 19.37
CA ARG A 555 -8.58 -6.63 20.33
C ARG A 555 -8.61 -5.31 21.08
N SER A 556 -7.46 -4.66 21.20
CA SER A 556 -7.26 -3.39 21.87
C SER A 556 -6.07 -2.67 21.26
N VAL A 557 -6.08 -1.36 21.28
CA VAL A 557 -4.93 -0.51 20.89
C VAL A 557 -3.66 -0.88 21.65
N GLY A 558 -3.79 -1.37 22.89
CA GLY A 558 -2.65 -1.81 23.71
C GLY A 558 -1.86 -2.99 23.15
N GLN A 559 -2.34 -3.69 22.12
CA GLN A 559 -1.60 -4.76 21.45
C GLN A 559 -0.64 -4.25 20.36
N TYR A 560 -0.82 -3.02 19.85
CA TYR A 560 0.06 -2.44 18.83
C TYR A 560 1.38 -1.91 19.42
N PRO A 561 2.50 -2.03 18.68
CA PRO A 561 2.65 -2.68 17.39
C PRO A 561 2.57 -4.21 17.51
N MET A 562 1.91 -4.86 16.54
CA MET A 562 1.76 -6.32 16.51
C MET A 562 2.06 -6.87 15.12
N SER A 563 2.50 -8.13 15.09
CA SER A 563 2.76 -8.87 13.85
C SER A 563 2.54 -10.35 14.06
N TYR A 564 1.99 -11.03 13.07
CA TYR A 564 1.78 -12.48 13.12
C TYR A 564 3.10 -13.25 13.24
N ASN A 565 4.18 -12.75 12.64
CA ASN A 565 5.51 -13.35 12.63
C ASN A 565 6.36 -12.95 13.87
N ARG A 566 5.69 -12.79 15.01
CA ARG A 566 6.35 -12.50 16.28
C ARG A 566 7.39 -13.55 16.64
N THR A 567 8.42 -13.14 17.35
CA THR A 567 9.43 -14.06 17.88
C THR A 567 8.92 -14.77 19.14
N ASN A 568 9.44 -15.99 19.39
CA ASN A 568 9.15 -16.71 20.61
C ASN A 568 9.81 -16.02 21.82
N THR A 569 9.25 -16.22 23.00
CA THR A 569 9.81 -15.73 24.26
C THR A 569 10.37 -16.89 25.07
N GLY A 570 11.21 -16.60 26.07
CA GLY A 570 11.71 -17.63 27.00
C GLY A 570 10.63 -18.18 27.94
N ARG A 571 9.47 -17.52 28.04
CA ARG A 571 8.33 -17.91 28.87
C ARG A 571 7.02 -17.78 28.13
N PRO A 572 6.80 -18.53 27.03
CA PRO A 572 5.56 -18.50 26.31
C PRO A 572 4.40 -18.95 27.20
N LYS A 573 3.24 -18.34 27.02
CA LYS A 573 2.03 -18.72 27.77
C LYS A 573 1.58 -20.13 27.36
N PRO A 574 1.46 -21.09 28.29
CA PRO A 574 0.93 -22.41 28.00
C PRO A 574 -0.60 -22.41 27.96
N GLY A 575 -1.19 -23.33 27.19
CA GLY A 575 -2.63 -23.59 27.15
C GLY A 575 -3.41 -22.53 26.36
N PRO A 576 -4.76 -22.58 26.46
CA PRO A 576 -5.64 -21.71 25.70
C PRO A 576 -5.40 -20.23 25.95
N ASP A 577 -5.61 -19.42 24.91
CA ASP A 577 -5.52 -17.97 25.05
C ASP A 577 -6.68 -17.42 25.92
N GLY A 578 -6.48 -16.24 26.53
CA GLY A 578 -7.51 -15.56 27.33
C GLY A 578 -7.45 -15.77 28.84
N GLN A 579 -6.56 -16.64 29.35
CA GLN A 579 -6.30 -16.77 30.80
C GLN A 579 -4.85 -16.39 31.11
N ALA A 580 -4.66 -15.43 32.02
CA ALA A 580 -3.33 -15.07 32.48
C ALA A 580 -2.70 -16.25 33.26
N VAL A 581 -1.43 -16.54 32.97
CA VAL A 581 -0.65 -17.52 33.66
C VAL A 581 0.54 -16.83 34.31
N PRO A 582 0.73 -16.95 35.63
CA PRO A 582 1.84 -16.28 36.32
C PRO A 582 3.20 -16.62 35.71
N PHE A 583 4.08 -15.61 35.64
CA PHE A 583 5.44 -15.72 35.14
C PHE A 583 5.57 -16.11 33.65
N THR A 584 4.53 -15.90 32.86
CA THR A 584 4.55 -16.09 31.42
C THR A 584 4.30 -14.78 30.68
N SER A 585 4.65 -14.74 29.39
CA SER A 585 4.41 -13.58 28.53
C SER A 585 2.93 -13.53 28.10
N CYS A 586 2.11 -12.85 28.90
CA CYS A 586 0.68 -12.69 28.61
C CYS A 586 0.14 -11.37 29.20
N TYR A 587 -0.97 -10.89 28.59
CA TYR A 587 -1.79 -9.85 29.20
C TYR A 587 -2.62 -10.42 30.35
N LEU A 588 -2.91 -9.59 31.36
CA LEU A 588 -3.75 -9.98 32.51
C LEU A 588 -5.23 -9.95 32.15
N ASP A 589 -5.62 -9.09 31.28
CA ASP A 589 -6.99 -8.63 31.03
C ASP A 589 -7.54 -8.98 29.63
N MET A 590 -6.70 -9.57 28.76
CA MET A 590 -7.12 -9.96 27.41
C MET A 590 -6.29 -11.12 26.84
N PRO A 591 -6.77 -11.79 25.77
CA PRO A 591 -5.97 -12.71 24.98
C PRO A 591 -4.73 -12.07 24.35
N ASN A 592 -3.65 -12.84 24.19
CA ASN A 592 -2.46 -12.40 23.45
C ASN A 592 -2.70 -12.32 21.96
N LEU A 593 -3.53 -13.22 21.41
CA LEU A 593 -3.85 -13.27 19.99
C LEU A 593 -4.75 -12.11 19.57
N PRO A 594 -4.64 -11.64 18.34
CA PRO A 594 -5.53 -10.59 17.81
C PRO A 594 -6.98 -11.04 17.79
N LEU A 595 -7.89 -10.11 17.46
CA LEU A 595 -9.30 -10.42 17.21
C LEU A 595 -9.42 -11.27 15.94
N TYR A 596 -8.75 -10.85 14.88
CA TYR A 596 -8.62 -11.59 13.63
C TYR A 596 -7.15 -11.61 13.23
N SER A 597 -6.62 -12.80 13.01
CA SER A 597 -5.21 -12.99 12.65
C SER A 597 -4.95 -12.68 11.17
N PHE A 598 -3.70 -12.35 10.84
CA PHE A 598 -3.23 -12.27 9.47
C PHE A 598 -3.59 -13.54 8.67
N GLY A 599 -4.01 -13.37 7.43
CA GLY A 599 -4.41 -14.46 6.56
C GLY A 599 -5.83 -14.98 6.77
N TYR A 600 -6.56 -14.47 7.78
CA TYR A 600 -7.96 -14.85 8.04
C TYR A 600 -8.92 -14.22 7.05
N GLY A 601 -9.97 -14.97 6.67
CA GLY A 601 -11.11 -14.49 5.90
C GLY A 601 -12.00 -15.68 5.54
N LEU A 602 -13.33 -15.49 5.67
CA LEU A 602 -14.35 -16.50 5.36
C LEU A 602 -14.79 -16.42 3.89
N SER A 603 -15.51 -17.45 3.47
CA SER A 603 -16.16 -17.55 2.15
C SER A 603 -17.59 -18.06 2.35
N TYR A 604 -18.45 -17.92 1.33
CA TYR A 604 -19.77 -18.57 1.32
C TYR A 604 -19.69 -20.08 1.10
N THR A 605 -18.51 -20.58 0.74
CA THR A 605 -18.21 -22.00 0.66
C THR A 605 -17.20 -22.43 1.71
N ASN A 606 -16.92 -23.73 1.83
CA ASN A 606 -15.96 -24.26 2.80
C ASN A 606 -14.83 -24.97 2.06
N PHE A 607 -13.60 -24.68 2.45
CA PHE A 607 -12.41 -25.34 1.94
C PHE A 607 -11.82 -26.27 3.00
N VAL A 608 -11.47 -27.48 2.58
CA VAL A 608 -10.85 -28.50 3.42
C VAL A 608 -9.44 -28.76 2.90
N TYR A 609 -8.46 -28.61 3.77
CA TYR A 609 -7.07 -28.93 3.53
C TYR A 609 -6.88 -30.42 3.84
N GLU A 610 -6.83 -31.25 2.80
CA GLU A 610 -6.83 -32.72 2.94
C GLU A 610 -5.43 -33.26 3.24
N LYS A 611 -4.39 -32.68 2.62
CA LYS A 611 -3.04 -33.21 2.71
C LYS A 611 -1.99 -32.09 2.47
N LEU A 612 -0.89 -32.18 3.21
CA LEU A 612 0.37 -31.53 2.90
C LEU A 612 1.43 -32.61 2.72
N SER A 613 2.19 -32.60 1.65
CA SER A 613 3.23 -33.60 1.38
C SER A 613 4.46 -32.98 0.72
N LEU A 614 5.61 -33.58 1.03
CA LEU A 614 6.92 -33.23 0.51
C LEU A 614 7.42 -34.32 -0.43
N ASN A 615 8.06 -33.95 -1.54
CA ASN A 615 8.69 -34.94 -2.44
C ASN A 615 9.93 -35.62 -1.82
N GLN A 616 10.56 -34.97 -0.85
CA GLN A 616 11.73 -35.48 -0.11
C GLN A 616 11.75 -34.88 1.30
N LYS A 617 12.52 -35.47 2.20
CA LYS A 617 12.63 -35.01 3.59
C LYS A 617 13.94 -34.27 3.88
N THR A 618 14.75 -34.06 2.86
CA THR A 618 16.00 -33.29 2.92
C THR A 618 16.05 -32.26 1.83
N LEU A 619 16.69 -31.12 2.08
CA LEU A 619 16.97 -30.06 1.12
C LEU A 619 18.45 -29.72 1.22
N ARG A 620 19.11 -29.55 0.06
CA ARG A 620 20.49 -29.04 -0.02
C ARG A 620 20.51 -27.73 -0.79
N LYS A 621 21.57 -26.98 -0.59
CA LYS A 621 21.81 -25.76 -1.35
C LYS A 621 21.80 -26.05 -2.86
N GLY A 622 21.02 -25.26 -3.62
CA GLY A 622 20.84 -25.43 -5.06
C GLY A 622 19.75 -26.43 -5.46
N GLU A 623 19.16 -27.15 -4.50
CA GLU A 623 18.00 -28.02 -4.73
C GLU A 623 16.69 -27.27 -4.50
N GLN A 624 15.59 -27.90 -4.94
CA GLN A 624 14.23 -27.44 -4.69
C GLN A 624 13.41 -28.53 -4.01
N LEU A 625 12.77 -28.19 -2.89
CA LEU A 625 11.78 -29.02 -2.23
C LEU A 625 10.40 -28.73 -2.83
N LYS A 626 9.79 -29.73 -3.43
CA LYS A 626 8.39 -29.62 -3.90
C LYS A 626 7.44 -29.90 -2.74
N VAL A 627 6.62 -28.91 -2.42
CA VAL A 627 5.56 -29.00 -1.41
C VAL A 627 4.22 -29.04 -2.13
N THR A 628 3.39 -30.02 -1.82
CA THR A 628 2.05 -30.15 -2.40
C THR A 628 1.01 -30.09 -1.30
N VAL A 629 0.07 -29.14 -1.43
CA VAL A 629 -1.10 -28.98 -0.56
C VAL A 629 -2.35 -29.34 -1.36
N THR A 630 -3.09 -30.35 -0.93
CA THR A 630 -4.35 -30.74 -1.54
C THR A 630 -5.50 -30.02 -0.84
N VAL A 631 -6.28 -29.24 -1.59
CA VAL A 631 -7.41 -28.48 -1.08
C VAL A 631 -8.68 -28.83 -1.84
N ARG A 632 -9.79 -29.06 -1.12
CA ARG A 632 -11.10 -29.40 -1.68
C ARG A 632 -12.16 -28.38 -1.26
N ASN A 633 -12.99 -27.97 -2.21
CA ASN A 633 -14.21 -27.21 -1.91
C ASN A 633 -15.33 -28.17 -1.48
N SER A 634 -15.66 -28.18 -0.19
CA SER A 634 -16.72 -29.06 0.39
C SER A 634 -18.08 -28.38 0.48
N GLY A 635 -18.18 -27.12 0.03
CA GLY A 635 -19.41 -26.33 0.12
C GLY A 635 -20.23 -26.32 -1.18
N ARG A 636 -21.08 -25.30 -1.33
CA ARG A 636 -22.12 -25.25 -2.39
C ARG A 636 -21.84 -24.20 -3.48
N TYR A 637 -20.87 -23.30 -3.24
CA TYR A 637 -20.54 -22.19 -4.13
C TYR A 637 -19.16 -22.40 -4.73
N THR A 638 -18.98 -22.01 -5.96
CA THR A 638 -17.62 -21.78 -6.50
C THR A 638 -16.92 -20.75 -5.65
N GLY A 639 -15.67 -20.99 -5.29
CA GLY A 639 -14.92 -20.06 -4.45
C GLY A 639 -13.44 -20.03 -4.79
N LYS A 640 -12.83 -18.91 -4.45
CA LYS A 640 -11.38 -18.74 -4.51
C LYS A 640 -10.80 -18.93 -3.11
N GLU A 641 -9.76 -19.75 -2.99
CA GLU A 641 -9.03 -19.94 -1.74
C GLU A 641 -7.57 -19.48 -1.90
N THR A 642 -7.06 -18.81 -0.89
CA THR A 642 -5.64 -18.44 -0.80
C THR A 642 -4.91 -19.46 0.07
N VAL A 643 -4.20 -20.39 -0.58
CA VAL A 643 -3.38 -21.38 0.11
C VAL A 643 -2.07 -20.71 0.52
N GLN A 644 -1.84 -20.58 1.82
CA GLN A 644 -0.69 -19.90 2.42
C GLN A 644 0.29 -20.97 2.94
N LEU A 645 1.57 -20.82 2.62
CA LEU A 645 2.65 -21.71 3.08
C LEU A 645 3.52 -20.97 4.10
N TYR A 646 3.54 -21.47 5.32
CA TYR A 646 4.32 -20.94 6.42
C TYR A 646 5.52 -21.85 6.73
N MET A 647 6.59 -21.23 7.18
CA MET A 647 7.80 -21.89 7.66
C MET A 647 8.04 -21.54 9.12
N ARG A 648 8.62 -22.48 9.86
CA ARG A 648 9.23 -22.27 11.16
C ARG A 648 10.62 -22.91 11.17
N ASP A 649 11.58 -22.14 11.64
CA ASP A 649 12.92 -22.60 12.05
C ASP A 649 12.93 -22.73 13.58
N PRO A 650 12.90 -23.96 14.14
CA PRO A 650 12.81 -24.16 15.58
C PRO A 650 14.08 -23.81 16.35
N VAL A 651 15.26 -23.94 15.70
CA VAL A 651 16.56 -23.75 16.34
C VAL A 651 17.55 -23.09 15.40
N ALA A 652 17.88 -21.85 15.65
CA ALA A 652 18.86 -21.07 14.91
C ALA A 652 19.80 -20.28 15.84
N SER A 653 20.86 -19.70 15.29
CA SER A 653 21.83 -18.87 16.04
C SER A 653 21.21 -17.58 16.60
N VAL A 654 20.04 -17.16 16.10
CA VAL A 654 19.23 -16.05 16.63
C VAL A 654 17.79 -16.49 16.79
N VAL A 655 17.01 -15.79 17.65
CA VAL A 655 15.58 -16.11 17.82
C VAL A 655 14.84 -15.87 16.52
N ARG A 656 14.15 -16.91 16.01
CA ARG A 656 13.38 -16.87 14.77
C ARG A 656 11.89 -16.66 15.04
N PRO A 657 11.13 -16.14 14.05
CA PRO A 657 9.68 -16.05 14.15
C PRO A 657 9.01 -17.39 14.44
N VAL A 658 7.93 -17.38 15.22
CA VAL A 658 7.12 -18.59 15.48
C VAL A 658 6.51 -19.17 14.22
N GLN A 659 6.32 -18.33 13.20
CA GLN A 659 5.83 -18.65 11.86
C GLN A 659 6.20 -17.52 10.91
N GLN A 660 6.48 -17.84 9.66
CA GLN A 660 6.83 -16.87 8.62
C GLN A 660 6.19 -17.33 7.30
N LEU A 661 5.41 -16.47 6.66
CA LEU A 661 4.88 -16.72 5.32
C LEU A 661 6.04 -16.76 4.32
N ILE A 662 6.15 -17.84 3.54
CA ILE A 662 7.20 -17.99 2.53
C ILE A 662 6.66 -18.06 1.10
N ASP A 663 5.40 -18.41 0.92
CA ASP A 663 4.72 -18.36 -0.36
C ASP A 663 3.19 -18.41 -0.18
N TYR A 664 2.45 -18.01 -1.21
CA TYR A 664 1.00 -18.15 -1.27
C TYR A 664 0.56 -18.37 -2.72
N ARG A 665 -0.61 -19.04 -2.89
CA ARG A 665 -1.24 -19.29 -4.20
C ARG A 665 -2.74 -19.16 -4.06
N LYS A 666 -3.36 -18.42 -4.98
CA LYS A 666 -4.83 -18.32 -5.07
C LYS A 666 -5.34 -19.33 -6.08
N VAL A 667 -6.37 -20.09 -5.72
CA VAL A 667 -6.95 -21.13 -6.57
C VAL A 667 -8.47 -21.04 -6.57
N THR A 668 -9.09 -21.22 -7.74
CA THR A 668 -10.55 -21.32 -7.88
C THR A 668 -10.95 -22.78 -7.84
N LEU A 669 -11.98 -23.10 -7.06
CA LEU A 669 -12.51 -24.46 -6.88
C LEU A 669 -14.02 -24.46 -7.02
N GLU A 670 -14.53 -25.30 -7.91
CA GLU A 670 -15.96 -25.60 -8.02
C GLU A 670 -16.46 -26.45 -6.83
N PRO A 671 -17.77 -26.47 -6.52
CA PRO A 671 -18.32 -27.37 -5.52
C PRO A 671 -17.91 -28.84 -5.72
N GLY A 672 -17.26 -29.41 -4.71
CA GLY A 672 -16.72 -30.78 -4.74
C GLY A 672 -15.38 -30.96 -5.42
N GLU A 673 -14.85 -29.92 -6.07
CA GLU A 673 -13.55 -29.99 -6.75
C GLU A 673 -12.41 -30.05 -5.74
N GLU A 674 -11.39 -30.83 -6.07
CA GLU A 674 -10.12 -30.96 -5.35
C GLU A 674 -8.96 -30.57 -6.27
N LYS A 675 -8.02 -29.78 -5.75
CA LYS A 675 -6.79 -29.37 -6.47
C LYS A 675 -5.54 -29.54 -5.62
N ASP A 676 -4.47 -29.96 -6.29
CA ASP A 676 -3.11 -29.91 -5.74
C ASP A 676 -2.48 -28.56 -6.02
N VAL A 677 -2.17 -27.83 -4.96
CA VAL A 677 -1.44 -26.56 -4.99
C VAL A 677 0.03 -26.84 -4.72
N VAL A 678 0.89 -26.48 -5.67
CA VAL A 678 2.32 -26.81 -5.62
C VAL A 678 3.14 -25.58 -5.32
N PHE A 679 3.99 -25.69 -4.29
CA PHE A 679 5.02 -24.72 -3.94
C PHE A 679 6.42 -25.29 -4.18
N ARG A 680 7.39 -24.42 -4.36
CA ARG A 680 8.81 -24.76 -4.49
C ARG A 680 9.58 -24.00 -3.44
N VAL A 681 10.20 -24.71 -2.51
CA VAL A 681 10.99 -24.13 -1.44
C VAL A 681 12.46 -24.36 -1.74
N THR A 682 13.26 -23.31 -1.66
CA THR A 682 14.71 -23.31 -1.87
C THR A 682 15.43 -22.88 -0.60
N GLU A 683 16.73 -23.08 -0.56
CA GLU A 683 17.58 -22.66 0.57
C GLU A 683 17.53 -21.14 0.77
N GLU A 684 17.34 -20.33 -0.29
CA GLU A 684 17.26 -18.87 -0.22
C GLU A 684 16.07 -18.41 0.64
N GLN A 685 14.92 -19.11 0.57
CA GLN A 685 13.75 -18.79 1.38
C GLN A 685 13.92 -19.14 2.88
N LEU A 686 14.92 -19.96 3.21
CA LEU A 686 15.26 -20.33 4.60
C LEU A 686 16.27 -19.37 5.23
N ARG A 687 16.83 -18.44 4.45
CA ARG A 687 17.85 -17.49 4.92
C ARG A 687 17.27 -16.49 5.90
N PHE A 688 18.13 -16.08 6.81
CA PHE A 688 17.86 -15.02 7.77
C PHE A 688 19.14 -14.20 8.01
N PHE A 689 19.02 -13.10 8.74
CA PHE A 689 20.18 -12.32 9.14
C PHE A 689 20.63 -12.71 10.54
N ASP A 690 21.88 -13.14 10.66
CA ASP A 690 22.51 -13.49 11.94
C ASP A 690 22.78 -12.24 12.82
N TYR A 691 23.43 -12.43 13.98
CA TYR A 691 23.75 -11.34 14.89
C TYR A 691 24.65 -10.26 14.26
N GLU A 692 25.48 -10.64 13.29
CA GLU A 692 26.38 -9.74 12.57
C GLU A 692 25.74 -9.16 11.28
N ALA A 693 24.43 -9.34 11.12
CA ALA A 693 23.65 -8.92 9.95
C ALA A 693 24.13 -9.54 8.63
N ARG A 694 24.65 -10.76 8.65
CA ARG A 694 24.99 -11.54 7.45
C ARG A 694 23.82 -12.43 7.07
N SER A 695 23.51 -12.51 5.78
CA SER A 695 22.49 -13.43 5.27
C SER A 695 23.02 -14.86 5.27
N VAL A 696 22.44 -15.70 6.10
CA VAL A 696 22.85 -17.11 6.33
C VAL A 696 21.66 -18.06 6.28
N SER A 697 21.91 -19.31 5.96
CA SER A 697 21.04 -20.46 6.24
C SER A 697 21.80 -21.45 7.12
N GLU A 698 21.15 -22.06 8.08
CA GLU A 698 21.77 -23.00 9.02
C GLU A 698 21.18 -24.40 8.83
N PRO A 699 22.03 -25.45 8.80
CA PRO A 699 21.54 -26.84 8.76
C PRO A 699 20.71 -27.15 10.00
N GLY A 700 19.57 -27.81 9.80
CA GLY A 700 18.66 -28.13 10.88
C GLY A 700 17.30 -28.62 10.39
N GLU A 701 16.43 -28.91 11.33
CA GLU A 701 15.03 -29.24 11.05
C GLU A 701 14.21 -27.97 10.83
N PHE A 702 13.37 -27.98 9.80
CA PHE A 702 12.40 -26.95 9.49
C PHE A 702 11.00 -27.54 9.44
N LEU A 703 10.01 -26.76 9.80
CA LEU A 703 8.60 -27.11 9.74
C LEU A 703 7.90 -26.26 8.69
N LEU A 704 7.21 -26.89 7.75
CA LEU A 704 6.31 -26.25 6.79
C LEU A 704 4.87 -26.49 7.21
N SER A 705 4.03 -25.46 7.15
CA SER A 705 2.64 -25.54 7.56
C SER A 705 1.74 -24.75 6.61
N THR A 706 0.46 -25.14 6.55
CA THR A 706 -0.57 -24.43 5.79
C THR A 706 -1.78 -24.12 6.67
N GLY A 707 -2.53 -23.11 6.31
CA GLY A 707 -3.64 -22.52 7.06
C GLY A 707 -3.57 -21.01 6.99
N TYR A 708 -3.84 -20.31 8.10
CA TYR A 708 -3.56 -18.89 8.28
C TYR A 708 -2.84 -18.67 9.61
N ALA A 709 -2.27 -17.51 9.83
CA ALA A 709 -1.50 -17.21 11.02
C ALA A 709 -2.29 -17.52 12.30
N ASP A 710 -1.61 -18.12 13.29
CA ASP A 710 -2.17 -18.61 14.56
C ASP A 710 -3.19 -19.76 14.44
N HIS A 711 -3.53 -20.19 13.21
CA HIS A 711 -4.41 -21.33 12.94
C HIS A 711 -3.87 -22.22 11.81
N LEU A 712 -2.79 -22.91 12.09
CA LEU A 712 -2.15 -23.84 11.15
C LEU A 712 -2.91 -25.19 11.17
N ILE A 713 -3.24 -25.70 9.98
CA ILE A 713 -4.11 -26.88 9.80
C ILE A 713 -3.27 -28.14 9.60
N LEU A 714 -2.28 -28.10 8.71
CA LEU A 714 -1.41 -29.22 8.37
C LEU A 714 0.05 -28.78 8.50
N SER A 715 0.94 -29.73 8.86
CA SER A 715 2.38 -29.47 9.01
C SER A 715 3.20 -30.70 8.60
N GLU A 716 4.35 -30.45 8.02
CA GLU A 716 5.37 -31.46 7.65
C GLU A 716 6.78 -30.92 7.91
N SER A 717 7.68 -31.79 8.39
CA SER A 717 9.06 -31.40 8.63
C SER A 717 10.02 -31.90 7.56
N PHE A 718 11.12 -31.18 7.37
CA PHE A 718 12.26 -31.56 6.55
C PHE A 718 13.56 -31.04 7.19
N VAL A 719 14.69 -31.53 6.69
CA VAL A 719 16.01 -31.14 7.18
C VAL A 719 16.79 -30.42 6.08
N LEU A 720 17.31 -29.23 6.38
CA LEU A 720 18.33 -28.59 5.57
C LEU A 720 19.68 -29.25 5.87
N GLU A 721 20.31 -29.87 4.89
CA GLU A 721 21.65 -30.44 4.99
C GLU A 721 22.72 -29.42 4.57
N LYS A 722 23.97 -29.65 5.00
CA LYS A 722 25.11 -28.79 4.66
C LYS A 722 25.43 -28.77 3.16
#